data_3d981257b7d0e58bdfd855754367c29b
#
_entry.id   3d981257b7d0e58bdfd855754367c29b
#
_cell.length_a   1.000
_cell.length_b   1.000
_cell.length_c   1.000
_cell.angle_alpha   90.00
_cell.angle_beta   90.00
_cell.angle_gamma   90.00
#
_symmetry.space_group_name_H-M   'P 1'
#
loop_
_entity.id
_entity.type
_entity.pdbx_description
1 polymer ?
#
loop_
_entity_poly.entity_id
_entity_poly.type
_entity_poly.pdbx_seq_one_letter_code
_entity_poly.pdbx_strand_id
1 'polypeptide(L)'
;MILKSLIMRAVIILIFGFLLQCPSQLIGQTKRALIVGISDYPAYTDWEDLHSFNDVNLLTSVLRVEGFDSINIAIIKDDQATKSGIMSAIEKFKNSLNSGDIALFHFSGHGQQKTDSNGDEIDGLDECIVSFDSPKKYKKGIYSGENLITDDELGIAIYDWRNKLGKAGQLIVTIDACHSGSATRGMSNLTARGTELKMMESEDIKHSVDSKLEREINQTESNEQVHSGDKLASLIAFFGSAQHQLNYEFDDENGDSRGVLSYTFAKGIQNLKRGESYRDLFEYIKFEMNKISPSQEPQAEGDLDVEVFFGNIVDRKDEIQVKGYNENGNLVLYAGTLQGLYSGTKLGFFKKFDSTLVDSPLFFGIVESVKANLSVIKTDHVISIDSINFFKARIIEKSYPSTKLSLQIKSNIPQLTSQLQKEFSKINWITLDDLSPQFIIEAENTLVKIKTKEGILIEEFSHKMSEEFYFNRIIQILSKLFQTGILLQLKAYNPNISLDFEILQDGSNSIKPDKSGNMRLKVGSKIKFKIINKSAQRLYYNLVDIQPNHLHAVILPQFPYTAKETSIGPYEELIIPILFDIAPPLGAELFKLITATEAFDLRLSNTTRGLATITSFDQILKKCGFESNDMTRAASESQTSIDDVHIQSKIYYIEE
;
A
#
# COMPACT_ATOMS: atom_id res chain seq x y z
N MET A 1 24.48 30.20 -63.50
CA MET A 1 24.89 28.85 -62.97
C MET A 1 24.84 28.76 -61.44
N ILE A 2 25.21 29.78 -60.72
CA ILE A 2 25.29 29.82 -59.26
C ILE A 2 23.88 29.70 -58.58
N LEU A 3 22.87 30.34 -59.15
CA LEU A 3 21.48 30.32 -58.58
C LEU A 3 20.80 28.94 -58.65
N LYS A 4 21.05 28.14 -59.71
CA LYS A 4 20.54 26.76 -59.82
C LYS A 4 21.20 25.81 -58.82
N SER A 5 22.47 26.01 -58.47
CA SER A 5 23.19 25.25 -57.48
C SER A 5 22.71 25.52 -56.04
N LEU A 6 22.34 26.77 -55.72
CA LEU A 6 21.76 27.13 -54.41
C LEU A 6 20.36 26.57 -54.21
N ILE A 7 19.51 26.62 -55.23
CA ILE A 7 18.14 26.05 -55.15
C ILE A 7 18.18 24.52 -54.99
N MET A 8 19.10 23.85 -55.72
CA MET A 8 19.24 22.40 -55.61
C MET A 8 19.77 21.95 -54.22
N ARG A 9 20.65 22.75 -53.61
CA ARG A 9 21.13 22.50 -52.23
C ARG A 9 20.03 22.75 -51.19
N ALA A 10 19.20 23.79 -51.37
CA ALA A 10 18.07 24.07 -50.50
C ALA A 10 16.98 22.98 -50.58
N VAL A 11 16.72 22.45 -51.76
CA VAL A 11 15.76 21.35 -51.97
C VAL A 11 16.28 20.03 -51.37
N ILE A 12 17.60 19.75 -51.47
CA ILE A 12 18.19 18.55 -50.84
C ILE A 12 18.19 18.66 -49.33
N ILE A 13 18.40 19.83 -48.73
CA ILE A 13 18.34 20.06 -47.29
C ILE A 13 16.89 19.94 -46.80
N LEU A 14 15.89 20.40 -47.55
CA LEU A 14 14.45 20.24 -47.24
C LEU A 14 14.00 18.77 -47.35
N ILE A 15 14.47 18.00 -48.32
CA ILE A 15 14.16 16.58 -48.45
C ILE A 15 14.86 15.76 -47.35
N PHE A 16 16.10 16.11 -46.97
CA PHE A 16 16.80 15.47 -45.86
C PHE A 16 16.19 15.83 -44.48
N GLY A 17 15.68 17.07 -44.32
CA GLY A 17 14.94 17.50 -43.13
C GLY A 17 13.59 16.79 -42.99
N PHE A 18 12.94 16.43 -44.10
CA PHE A 18 11.68 15.68 -44.10
C PHE A 18 11.84 14.16 -43.87
N LEU A 19 13.03 13.62 -44.22
CA LEU A 19 13.38 12.21 -43.96
C LEU A 19 13.87 11.95 -42.52
N LEU A 20 14.18 13.00 -41.74
CA LEU A 20 14.54 12.91 -40.32
C LEU A 20 13.35 13.14 -39.38
N GLN A 21 12.18 13.50 -39.87
CA GLN A 21 10.91 13.33 -39.19
C GLN A 21 10.36 11.93 -39.49
N CYS A 22 11.10 10.88 -39.11
CA CYS A 22 10.42 9.63 -38.74
C CYS A 22 9.47 10.00 -37.61
N PRO A 23 8.14 9.88 -37.77
CA PRO A 23 7.31 9.84 -36.63
C PRO A 23 7.86 8.66 -35.82
N SER A 24 8.35 8.90 -34.61
CA SER A 24 8.38 7.85 -33.61
C SER A 24 6.98 7.26 -33.69
N GLN A 25 6.83 6.11 -34.31
CA GLN A 25 5.62 5.33 -34.21
C GLN A 25 5.41 5.25 -32.70
N LEU A 26 4.40 5.93 -32.19
CA LEU A 26 3.77 5.52 -30.95
C LEU A 26 3.36 4.07 -31.22
N ILE A 27 4.24 3.14 -30.86
CA ILE A 27 3.87 1.73 -30.76
C ILE A 27 2.82 1.76 -29.67
N GLY A 28 1.54 1.73 -30.08
CA GLY A 28 0.43 1.71 -29.16
C GLY A 28 0.66 0.55 -28.22
N GLN A 29 0.53 0.76 -26.92
CA GLN A 29 0.65 -0.27 -25.91
C GLN A 29 -0.26 -1.43 -26.28
N THR A 30 0.32 -2.61 -26.50
CA THR A 30 -0.46 -3.82 -26.77
C THR A 30 -0.93 -4.41 -25.45
N LYS A 31 -2.21 -4.73 -25.37
CA LYS A 31 -2.81 -5.37 -24.19
C LYS A 31 -2.88 -6.87 -24.41
N ARG A 32 -2.30 -7.65 -23.49
CA ARG A 32 -2.21 -9.10 -23.57
C ARG A 32 -2.71 -9.74 -22.27
N ALA A 33 -3.37 -10.89 -22.38
CA ALA A 33 -3.84 -11.63 -21.22
C ALA A 33 -3.53 -13.13 -21.32
N LEU A 34 -3.20 -13.72 -20.16
CA LEU A 34 -3.19 -15.16 -19.94
C LEU A 34 -4.22 -15.46 -18.84
N ILE A 35 -5.25 -16.22 -19.17
CA ILE A 35 -6.36 -16.57 -18.29
C ILE A 35 -6.36 -18.09 -18.11
N VAL A 36 -6.27 -18.54 -16.86
CA VAL A 36 -6.35 -19.95 -16.48
C VAL A 36 -7.62 -20.17 -15.67
N GLY A 37 -8.47 -21.10 -16.09
CA GLY A 37 -9.68 -21.46 -15.35
C GLY A 37 -9.86 -22.97 -15.30
N ILE A 38 -10.06 -23.52 -14.11
CA ILE A 38 -10.25 -24.95 -13.90
C ILE A 38 -11.60 -25.17 -13.25
N SER A 39 -12.52 -25.81 -13.97
CA SER A 39 -13.88 -26.13 -13.51
C SER A 39 -14.02 -27.59 -13.16
N ASP A 40 -13.68 -28.49 -14.09
CA ASP A 40 -13.96 -29.91 -14.00
C ASP A 40 -12.70 -30.67 -13.56
N TYR A 41 -12.46 -30.77 -12.26
CA TYR A 41 -11.31 -31.50 -11.73
C TYR A 41 -11.49 -33.02 -11.87
N PRO A 42 -10.46 -33.79 -12.30
CA PRO A 42 -10.58 -35.23 -12.40
C PRO A 42 -10.92 -35.89 -11.06
N ALA A 43 -11.84 -36.85 -11.07
CA ALA A 43 -12.29 -37.54 -9.86
C ALA A 43 -11.15 -38.17 -9.02
N TYR A 44 -10.02 -38.55 -9.66
CA TYR A 44 -8.86 -39.12 -8.96
C TYR A 44 -8.10 -38.08 -8.11
N THR A 45 -8.31 -36.80 -8.36
CA THR A 45 -7.66 -35.69 -7.59
C THR A 45 -8.36 -35.43 -6.27
N ASP A 46 -9.61 -35.84 -6.11
CA ASP A 46 -10.45 -35.62 -4.91
C ASP A 46 -10.81 -34.14 -4.67
N TRP A 47 -10.68 -33.30 -5.71
CA TRP A 47 -11.18 -31.93 -5.69
C TRP A 47 -12.64 -31.87 -6.15
N GLU A 48 -13.38 -30.92 -5.58
CA GLU A 48 -14.74 -30.59 -6.02
C GLU A 48 -14.68 -29.74 -7.30
N ASP A 49 -15.69 -29.92 -8.17
CA ASP A 49 -15.82 -29.09 -9.36
C ASP A 49 -16.18 -27.65 -9.00
N LEU A 50 -15.74 -26.71 -9.83
CA LEU A 50 -15.95 -25.27 -9.69
C LEU A 50 -16.65 -24.73 -10.96
N HIS A 51 -17.00 -23.43 -10.90
CA HIS A 51 -17.59 -22.73 -12.04
C HIS A 51 -16.64 -21.69 -12.67
N SER A 52 -15.33 -21.95 -12.63
CA SER A 52 -14.28 -21.04 -13.11
C SER A 52 -14.44 -20.60 -14.57
N PHE A 53 -15.15 -21.37 -15.40
CA PHE A 53 -15.43 -20.97 -16.79
C PHE A 53 -16.36 -19.77 -16.88
N ASN A 54 -17.27 -19.59 -15.92
CA ASN A 54 -18.10 -18.43 -15.87
C ASN A 54 -17.24 -17.18 -15.61
N ASP A 55 -16.21 -17.29 -14.78
CA ASP A 55 -15.25 -16.21 -14.51
C ASP A 55 -14.43 -15.89 -15.76
N VAL A 56 -13.86 -16.92 -16.41
CA VAL A 56 -13.09 -16.78 -17.66
C VAL A 56 -13.91 -16.07 -18.73
N ASN A 57 -15.17 -16.46 -18.91
CA ASN A 57 -16.06 -15.87 -19.90
C ASN A 57 -16.39 -14.40 -19.59
N LEU A 58 -16.72 -14.10 -18.34
CA LEU A 58 -17.01 -12.75 -17.88
C LEU A 58 -15.78 -11.85 -18.07
N LEU A 59 -14.62 -12.27 -17.55
CA LEU A 59 -13.40 -11.48 -17.63
C LEU A 59 -12.96 -11.27 -19.09
N THR A 60 -13.01 -12.32 -19.93
CA THR A 60 -12.68 -12.20 -21.36
C THR A 60 -13.57 -11.17 -22.05
N SER A 61 -14.87 -11.16 -21.75
CA SER A 61 -15.80 -10.18 -22.33
C SER A 61 -15.46 -8.75 -21.94
N VAL A 62 -15.12 -8.50 -20.67
CA VAL A 62 -14.73 -7.21 -20.14
C VAL A 62 -13.41 -6.75 -20.75
N LEU A 63 -12.39 -7.60 -20.79
CA LEU A 63 -11.08 -7.27 -21.36
C LEU A 63 -11.17 -6.87 -22.83
N ARG A 64 -12.05 -7.49 -23.61
CA ARG A 64 -12.29 -7.10 -25.01
C ARG A 64 -12.84 -5.68 -25.12
N VAL A 65 -13.76 -5.28 -24.25
CA VAL A 65 -14.28 -3.92 -24.18
C VAL A 65 -13.16 -2.94 -23.83
N GLU A 66 -12.24 -3.35 -22.96
CA GLU A 66 -11.08 -2.56 -22.57
C GLU A 66 -9.92 -2.57 -23.59
N GLY A 67 -10.15 -3.14 -24.77
CA GLY A 67 -9.20 -3.09 -25.89
C GLY A 67 -8.14 -4.19 -25.90
N PHE A 68 -8.35 -5.30 -25.18
CA PHE A 68 -7.58 -6.52 -25.38
C PHE A 68 -8.09 -7.21 -26.64
N ASP A 69 -7.25 -7.26 -27.67
CA ASP A 69 -7.60 -8.01 -28.88
C ASP A 69 -7.71 -9.51 -28.57
N SER A 70 -8.70 -10.17 -29.12
CA SER A 70 -8.94 -11.61 -28.91
C SER A 70 -7.73 -12.49 -29.23
N ILE A 71 -6.91 -12.09 -30.21
CA ILE A 71 -5.67 -12.80 -30.58
C ILE A 71 -4.59 -12.71 -29.49
N ASN A 72 -4.69 -11.71 -28.61
CA ASN A 72 -3.77 -11.47 -27.51
C ASN A 72 -4.28 -11.99 -26.16
N ILE A 73 -5.43 -12.68 -26.15
CA ILE A 73 -5.98 -13.33 -24.95
C ILE A 73 -5.77 -14.84 -25.09
N ALA A 74 -4.82 -15.38 -24.34
CA ALA A 74 -4.62 -16.82 -24.22
C ALA A 74 -5.47 -17.36 -23.06
N ILE A 75 -6.21 -18.45 -23.32
CA ILE A 75 -7.08 -19.09 -22.33
C ILE A 75 -6.66 -20.55 -22.20
N ILE A 76 -6.42 -21.00 -20.97
CA ILE A 76 -6.07 -22.38 -20.61
C ILE A 76 -7.16 -22.91 -19.69
N LYS A 77 -7.75 -24.05 -20.04
CA LYS A 77 -8.89 -24.63 -19.34
C LYS A 77 -8.68 -26.11 -19.03
N ASP A 78 -9.18 -26.57 -17.90
CA ASP A 78 -9.28 -27.97 -17.45
C ASP A 78 -8.07 -28.86 -17.85
N ASP A 79 -8.25 -29.82 -18.72
CA ASP A 79 -7.22 -30.78 -19.14
C ASP A 79 -5.97 -30.14 -19.75
N GLN A 80 -6.07 -28.90 -20.24
CA GLN A 80 -4.94 -28.11 -20.69
C GLN A 80 -4.22 -27.42 -19.51
N ALA A 81 -4.91 -27.23 -18.37
CA ALA A 81 -4.40 -26.55 -17.18
C ALA A 81 -3.68 -27.49 -16.20
N THR A 82 -3.02 -28.56 -16.72
CA THR A 82 -2.04 -29.34 -15.95
C THR A 82 -0.87 -28.43 -15.53
N LYS A 83 -0.08 -28.82 -14.51
CA LYS A 83 1.12 -28.06 -14.14
C LYS A 83 2.00 -27.77 -15.36
N SER A 84 2.30 -28.81 -16.15
CA SER A 84 3.12 -28.65 -17.35
C SER A 84 2.46 -27.73 -18.40
N GLY A 85 1.14 -27.80 -18.53
CA GLY A 85 0.36 -26.96 -19.44
C GLY A 85 0.39 -25.50 -19.05
N ILE A 86 0.15 -25.20 -17.76
CA ILE A 86 0.21 -23.83 -17.21
C ILE A 86 1.63 -23.28 -17.35
N MET A 87 2.67 -24.02 -16.94
CA MET A 87 4.06 -23.55 -17.06
C MET A 87 4.47 -23.31 -18.52
N SER A 88 4.01 -24.16 -19.46
CA SER A 88 4.20 -23.91 -20.89
C SER A 88 3.49 -22.64 -21.38
N ALA A 89 2.29 -22.37 -20.87
CA ALA A 89 1.55 -21.16 -21.20
C ALA A 89 2.21 -19.90 -20.61
N ILE A 90 2.74 -19.97 -19.39
CA ILE A 90 3.53 -18.93 -18.73
C ILE A 90 4.73 -18.55 -19.60
N GLU A 91 5.49 -19.53 -20.10
CA GLU A 91 6.66 -19.28 -20.94
C GLU A 91 6.27 -18.72 -22.33
N LYS A 92 5.19 -19.22 -22.93
CA LYS A 92 4.65 -18.67 -24.18
C LYS A 92 4.17 -17.23 -24.00
N PHE A 93 3.51 -16.94 -22.88
CA PHE A 93 3.06 -15.60 -22.55
C PHE A 93 4.24 -14.65 -22.41
N LYS A 94 5.28 -15.02 -21.63
CA LYS A 94 6.55 -14.29 -21.54
C LYS A 94 7.14 -13.96 -22.91
N ASN A 95 7.18 -14.94 -23.82
CA ASN A 95 7.74 -14.76 -25.15
C ASN A 95 6.90 -13.87 -26.05
N SER A 96 5.61 -13.69 -25.76
CA SER A 96 4.73 -12.78 -26.50
C SER A 96 4.83 -11.33 -26.05
N LEU A 97 5.38 -11.05 -24.84
CA LEU A 97 5.45 -9.71 -24.25
C LEU A 97 6.55 -8.85 -24.88
N ASN A 98 6.27 -7.57 -25.05
CA ASN A 98 7.21 -6.55 -25.48
C ASN A 98 7.28 -5.41 -24.46
N SER A 99 8.37 -4.65 -24.50
CA SER A 99 8.53 -3.48 -23.65
C SER A 99 7.41 -2.46 -23.88
N GLY A 100 6.75 -2.02 -22.81
CA GLY A 100 5.64 -1.07 -22.85
C GLY A 100 4.25 -1.72 -22.99
N ASP A 101 4.15 -3.05 -23.19
CA ASP A 101 2.86 -3.74 -23.23
C ASP A 101 2.18 -3.72 -21.84
N ILE A 102 0.86 -3.90 -21.84
CA ILE A 102 0.05 -4.14 -20.64
C ILE A 102 -0.31 -5.62 -20.62
N ALA A 103 0.11 -6.32 -19.58
CA ALA A 103 -0.10 -7.75 -19.41
C ALA A 103 -1.01 -8.03 -18.23
N LEU A 104 -1.95 -8.99 -18.40
CA LEU A 104 -2.81 -9.49 -17.34
C LEU A 104 -2.67 -11.00 -17.22
N PHE A 105 -2.41 -11.48 -16.01
CA PHE A 105 -2.52 -12.89 -15.65
C PHE A 105 -3.70 -13.07 -14.69
N HIS A 106 -4.56 -14.03 -15.00
CA HIS A 106 -5.69 -14.40 -14.15
C HIS A 106 -5.71 -15.91 -13.92
N PHE A 107 -5.90 -16.28 -12.65
CA PHE A 107 -6.15 -17.67 -12.26
C PHE A 107 -7.46 -17.76 -11.49
N SER A 108 -8.32 -18.70 -11.89
CA SER A 108 -9.56 -19.07 -11.22
C SER A 108 -9.60 -20.59 -11.04
N GLY A 109 -9.56 -21.06 -9.79
CA GLY A 109 -9.47 -22.46 -9.46
C GLY A 109 -9.29 -22.69 -7.96
N HIS A 110 -8.88 -23.90 -7.58
CA HIS A 110 -8.52 -24.21 -6.19
C HIS A 110 -7.12 -23.73 -5.83
N GLY A 111 -6.91 -23.50 -4.54
CA GLY A 111 -5.60 -23.29 -3.94
C GLY A 111 -5.35 -24.21 -2.75
N GLN A 112 -4.10 -24.43 -2.37
CA GLN A 112 -3.67 -25.29 -1.29
C GLN A 112 -2.32 -24.87 -0.75
N GLN A 113 -2.05 -25.12 0.53
CA GLN A 113 -0.72 -24.97 1.11
C GLN A 113 0.11 -26.26 1.00
N LYS A 114 1.41 -26.08 0.78
CA LYS A 114 2.42 -27.15 0.73
C LYS A 114 3.55 -26.82 1.69
N THR A 115 4.31 -27.84 2.14
CA THR A 115 5.55 -27.60 2.91
C THR A 115 6.51 -26.74 2.11
N ASP A 116 6.94 -25.64 2.71
CA ASP A 116 8.00 -24.76 2.21
C ASP A 116 9.29 -25.55 2.00
N SER A 117 9.82 -25.52 0.79
CA SER A 117 11.01 -26.28 0.40
C SER A 117 12.30 -25.47 0.45
N ASN A 118 12.23 -24.16 0.41
CA ASN A 118 13.39 -23.24 0.41
C ASN A 118 13.60 -22.55 1.76
N GLY A 119 12.59 -22.53 2.63
CA GLY A 119 12.66 -22.05 4.02
C GLY A 119 12.52 -20.55 4.17
N ASP A 120 11.93 -19.86 3.20
CA ASP A 120 11.71 -18.41 3.24
C ASP A 120 10.35 -18.02 3.85
N GLU A 121 9.39 -18.96 3.95
CA GLU A 121 8.11 -18.72 4.58
C GLU A 121 8.14 -18.89 6.11
N ILE A 122 7.56 -17.89 6.81
CA ILE A 122 7.58 -17.83 8.29
C ILE A 122 6.80 -18.98 8.94
N ASP A 123 5.69 -19.38 8.31
CA ASP A 123 4.87 -20.48 8.80
C ASP A 123 5.32 -21.84 8.25
N GLY A 124 6.34 -21.85 7.37
CA GLY A 124 6.91 -23.04 6.76
C GLY A 124 6.03 -23.66 5.69
N LEU A 125 5.21 -22.86 5.01
CA LEU A 125 4.25 -23.31 4.01
C LEU A 125 4.25 -22.39 2.78
N ASP A 126 4.47 -22.96 1.59
CA ASP A 126 4.26 -22.30 0.31
C ASP A 126 2.76 -22.24 -0.02
N GLU A 127 2.28 -21.10 -0.49
CA GLU A 127 0.98 -20.97 -1.12
C GLU A 127 1.01 -21.48 -2.55
N CYS A 128 0.02 -22.30 -2.92
CA CYS A 128 0.01 -22.94 -4.24
C CYS A 128 -1.33 -22.76 -4.95
N ILE A 129 -1.29 -22.51 -6.25
CA ILE A 129 -2.43 -22.75 -7.14
C ILE A 129 -2.47 -24.22 -7.53
N VAL A 130 -3.69 -24.78 -7.58
CA VAL A 130 -3.93 -26.20 -7.86
C VAL A 130 -4.15 -26.39 -9.36
N SER A 131 -3.24 -27.11 -10.01
CA SER A 131 -3.40 -27.50 -11.41
C SER A 131 -4.42 -28.63 -11.56
N PHE A 132 -4.94 -28.82 -12.78
CA PHE A 132 -5.94 -29.82 -13.13
C PHE A 132 -5.55 -31.27 -12.72
N ASP A 133 -4.28 -31.59 -12.80
CA ASP A 133 -3.71 -32.90 -12.53
C ASP A 133 -3.16 -33.07 -11.10
N SER A 134 -3.49 -32.15 -10.18
CA SER A 134 -2.93 -32.13 -8.83
C SER A 134 -3.84 -32.85 -7.83
N PRO A 135 -3.47 -34.02 -7.27
CA PRO A 135 -4.21 -34.65 -6.19
C PRO A 135 -4.27 -33.78 -4.91
N LYS A 136 -5.43 -33.79 -4.25
CA LYS A 136 -5.70 -32.99 -3.04
C LYS A 136 -4.95 -33.47 -1.80
N LYS A 137 -4.57 -34.77 -1.75
CA LYS A 137 -4.05 -35.40 -0.54
C LYS A 137 -2.59 -35.83 -0.71
N TYR A 138 -1.78 -35.51 0.29
CA TYR A 138 -0.45 -36.07 0.45
C TYR A 138 -0.50 -37.61 0.52
N LYS A 139 0.40 -38.29 -0.17
CA LYS A 139 0.58 -39.74 -0.11
C LYS A 139 2.06 -40.07 0.00
N LYS A 140 2.51 -40.48 1.17
CA LYS A 140 3.93 -40.77 1.47
C LYS A 140 4.58 -41.65 0.42
N GLY A 141 5.65 -41.16 -0.19
CA GLY A 141 6.43 -41.85 -1.21
C GLY A 141 5.72 -42.02 -2.58
N ILE A 142 4.54 -41.40 -2.76
CA ILE A 142 3.76 -41.43 -4.00
C ILE A 142 3.47 -40.05 -4.55
N TYR A 143 3.04 -39.11 -3.69
CA TYR A 143 2.70 -37.75 -4.10
C TYR A 143 2.87 -36.78 -2.93
N SER A 144 3.69 -35.75 -3.14
CA SER A 144 4.01 -34.69 -2.17
C SER A 144 3.74 -33.28 -2.68
N GLY A 145 2.86 -33.15 -3.71
CA GLY A 145 2.47 -31.87 -4.27
C GLY A 145 3.31 -31.45 -5.49
N GLU A 146 3.84 -32.42 -6.24
CA GLU A 146 4.68 -32.16 -7.43
C GLU A 146 3.93 -31.37 -8.52
N ASN A 147 2.60 -31.54 -8.58
CA ASN A 147 1.74 -30.87 -9.57
C ASN A 147 1.18 -29.54 -9.08
N LEU A 148 1.40 -29.14 -7.81
CA LEU A 148 1.08 -27.80 -7.33
C LEU A 148 2.06 -26.79 -7.94
N ILE A 149 1.59 -25.59 -8.22
CA ILE A 149 2.44 -24.44 -8.63
C ILE A 149 2.55 -23.52 -7.45
N THR A 150 3.78 -23.36 -6.92
CA THR A 150 4.05 -22.54 -5.74
C THR A 150 4.06 -21.05 -6.10
N ASP A 151 3.87 -20.21 -5.10
CA ASP A 151 4.08 -18.76 -5.17
C ASP A 151 5.48 -18.39 -5.62
N ASP A 152 6.51 -19.14 -5.24
CA ASP A 152 7.88 -19.03 -5.74
C ASP A 152 7.97 -19.22 -7.27
N GLU A 153 7.35 -20.29 -7.79
CA GLU A 153 7.32 -20.55 -9.23
C GLU A 153 6.58 -19.43 -9.98
N LEU A 154 5.49 -18.90 -9.41
CA LEU A 154 4.78 -17.75 -9.94
C LEU A 154 5.59 -16.44 -9.77
N GLY A 155 6.29 -16.27 -8.67
CA GLY A 155 7.16 -15.13 -8.41
C GLY A 155 8.25 -14.98 -9.46
N ILE A 156 8.90 -16.10 -9.84
CA ILE A 156 9.87 -16.15 -10.96
C ILE A 156 9.21 -15.72 -12.27
N ALA A 157 8.02 -16.22 -12.57
CA ALA A 157 7.28 -15.87 -13.79
C ALA A 157 6.91 -14.37 -13.80
N ILE A 158 6.42 -13.84 -12.68
CA ILE A 158 6.08 -12.41 -12.49
C ILE A 158 7.32 -11.53 -12.70
N TYR A 159 8.46 -11.91 -12.11
CA TYR A 159 9.71 -11.19 -12.31
C TYR A 159 10.13 -11.16 -13.79
N ASP A 160 10.09 -12.29 -14.47
CA ASP A 160 10.45 -12.43 -15.87
C ASP A 160 9.54 -11.59 -16.78
N TRP A 161 8.22 -11.61 -16.53
CA TRP A 161 7.24 -10.81 -17.27
C TRP A 161 7.48 -9.31 -17.06
N ARG A 162 7.70 -8.86 -15.82
CA ARG A 162 8.00 -7.47 -15.51
C ARG A 162 9.28 -6.98 -16.19
N ASN A 163 10.30 -7.85 -16.25
CA ASN A 163 11.55 -7.53 -16.92
C ASN A 163 11.36 -7.39 -18.45
N LYS A 164 10.55 -8.24 -19.07
CA LYS A 164 10.17 -8.14 -20.48
C LYS A 164 9.38 -6.88 -20.81
N LEU A 165 8.43 -6.55 -19.96
CA LEU A 165 7.58 -5.38 -20.09
C LEU A 165 8.36 -4.07 -19.88
N GLY A 166 9.43 -4.08 -19.08
CA GLY A 166 10.25 -2.92 -18.78
C GLY A 166 9.49 -1.78 -18.10
N LYS A 167 10.18 -0.70 -17.76
CA LYS A 167 9.62 0.42 -16.96
C LYS A 167 8.34 1.06 -17.52
N ALA A 168 8.13 1.00 -18.83
CA ALA A 168 6.96 1.58 -19.48
C ALA A 168 5.77 0.62 -19.55
N GLY A 169 5.96 -0.65 -19.17
CA GLY A 169 4.92 -1.66 -19.17
C GLY A 169 4.20 -1.78 -17.83
N GLN A 170 3.17 -2.62 -17.82
CA GLN A 170 2.33 -2.86 -16.66
C GLN A 170 1.97 -4.34 -16.58
N LEU A 171 2.07 -4.94 -15.40
CA LEU A 171 1.65 -6.31 -15.13
C LEU A 171 0.54 -6.31 -14.08
N ILE A 172 -0.60 -6.88 -14.43
CA ILE A 172 -1.72 -7.12 -13.53
C ILE A 172 -1.81 -8.63 -13.27
N VAL A 173 -1.92 -9.00 -12.00
CA VAL A 173 -2.09 -10.38 -11.54
C VAL A 173 -3.37 -10.47 -10.72
N THR A 174 -4.23 -11.44 -11.02
CA THR A 174 -5.44 -11.68 -10.23
C THR A 174 -5.56 -13.16 -9.93
N ILE A 175 -5.63 -13.52 -8.65
CA ILE A 175 -5.70 -14.91 -8.20
C ILE A 175 -6.96 -15.11 -7.38
N ASP A 176 -7.92 -15.82 -7.96
CA ASP A 176 -9.19 -16.21 -7.32
C ASP A 176 -9.12 -17.68 -6.88
N ALA A 177 -8.30 -17.91 -5.87
CA ALA A 177 -8.07 -19.21 -5.23
C ALA A 177 -7.72 -18.98 -3.75
N CYS A 178 -7.97 -19.98 -2.89
CA CYS A 178 -7.57 -19.97 -1.49
C CYS A 178 -6.37 -20.83 -1.24
N HIS A 179 -5.44 -20.34 -0.48
CA HIS A 179 -4.28 -21.14 -0.09
C HIS A 179 -4.47 -21.82 1.28
N SER A 180 -5.23 -21.21 2.20
CA SER A 180 -5.52 -21.76 3.53
C SER A 180 -6.83 -21.17 4.08
N GLY A 181 -7.47 -21.84 5.02
CA GLY A 181 -8.61 -21.28 5.73
C GLY A 181 -9.26 -22.28 6.66
N SER A 182 -9.58 -21.86 7.89
CA SER A 182 -10.49 -22.60 8.75
C SER A 182 -11.91 -22.34 8.29
N ALA A 183 -12.65 -23.37 7.91
CA ALA A 183 -14.06 -23.26 7.61
C ALA A 183 -14.79 -22.70 8.85
N THR A 184 -15.12 -21.42 8.84
CA THR A 184 -16.05 -20.86 9.82
C THR A 184 -17.40 -21.54 9.59
N ARG A 185 -17.76 -22.43 10.49
CA ARG A 185 -19.04 -23.15 10.49
C ARG A 185 -20.18 -22.13 10.50
N GLY A 186 -20.77 -21.86 9.34
CA GLY A 186 -21.89 -20.92 9.27
C GLY A 186 -22.39 -20.56 7.87
N MET A 187 -21.63 -20.82 6.81
CA MET A 187 -22.05 -20.54 5.42
C MET A 187 -22.27 -21.84 4.64
N SER A 188 -23.39 -22.51 4.90
CA SER A 188 -23.71 -23.84 4.33
C SER A 188 -24.02 -23.85 2.82
N ASN A 189 -24.01 -22.69 2.14
CA ASN A 189 -24.45 -22.53 0.75
C ASN A 189 -23.39 -22.02 -0.21
N LEU A 190 -22.13 -21.87 0.22
CA LEU A 190 -21.05 -21.38 -0.64
C LEU A 190 -20.01 -22.48 -0.89
N THR A 191 -19.60 -22.66 -2.14
CA THR A 191 -18.53 -23.59 -2.52
C THR A 191 -17.18 -22.92 -2.27
N ALA A 192 -16.27 -23.58 -1.54
CA ALA A 192 -14.95 -23.06 -1.23
C ALA A 192 -13.96 -23.36 -2.37
N ARG A 193 -13.12 -22.37 -2.70
CA ARG A 193 -12.04 -22.50 -3.72
C ARG A 193 -10.70 -22.89 -3.12
N GLY A 194 -10.68 -23.84 -2.20
CA GLY A 194 -9.48 -24.31 -1.52
C GLY A 194 -9.78 -25.34 -0.45
N THR A 195 -8.80 -25.64 0.40
CA THR A 195 -8.90 -26.67 1.42
C THR A 195 -8.05 -26.32 2.65
N GLU A 196 -8.48 -26.81 3.82
CA GLU A 196 -7.67 -26.79 5.04
C GLU A 196 -6.57 -27.88 5.05
N LEU A 197 -6.64 -28.83 4.12
CA LEU A 197 -5.67 -29.90 4.02
C LEU A 197 -4.36 -29.35 3.47
N LYS A 198 -3.30 -29.51 4.24
CA LYS A 198 -1.95 -29.14 3.84
C LYS A 198 -1.28 -30.30 3.12
N MET A 199 -0.51 -30.01 2.08
CA MET A 199 0.27 -31.00 1.34
C MET A 199 1.56 -31.31 2.11
N MET A 200 1.42 -32.06 3.22
CA MET A 200 2.50 -32.42 4.11
C MET A 200 2.21 -33.73 4.87
N GLU A 201 3.24 -34.36 5.42
CA GLU A 201 3.07 -35.54 6.25
C GLU A 201 2.42 -35.20 7.60
N SER A 202 1.47 -35.99 8.07
CA SER A 202 0.71 -35.70 9.31
C SER A 202 1.58 -35.66 10.59
N GLU A 203 2.77 -36.26 10.56
CA GLU A 203 3.76 -36.18 11.67
C GLU A 203 4.51 -34.86 11.68
N ASP A 204 4.70 -34.21 10.52
CA ASP A 204 5.38 -32.92 10.42
C ASP A 204 4.55 -31.76 10.96
N ILE A 205 3.21 -31.91 11.02
CA ILE A 205 2.30 -30.91 11.62
C ILE A 205 2.63 -30.74 13.12
N LYS A 206 3.01 -31.78 13.83
CA LYS A 206 3.38 -31.71 15.25
C LYS A 206 4.78 -31.12 15.46
N HIS A 207 5.70 -31.40 14.52
CA HIS A 207 7.07 -30.90 14.58
C HIS A 207 7.21 -29.46 14.09
N SER A 208 6.35 -28.97 13.19
CA SER A 208 6.38 -27.58 12.73
C SER A 208 6.03 -26.58 13.83
N VAL A 209 5.26 -27.01 14.85
CA VAL A 209 4.95 -26.18 16.03
C VAL A 209 6.12 -26.18 17.03
N ASP A 210 6.87 -27.29 17.16
CA ASP A 210 7.99 -27.41 18.11
C ASP A 210 9.34 -27.01 17.51
N SER A 211 9.53 -27.17 16.20
CA SER A 211 10.79 -26.82 15.50
C SER A 211 10.87 -25.33 15.13
N LYS A 212 9.80 -24.56 15.29
CA LYS A 212 9.82 -23.09 15.13
C LYS A 212 10.92 -22.42 15.99
N LEU A 213 11.22 -23.00 17.14
CA LEU A 213 12.24 -22.43 18.06
C LEU A 213 13.68 -22.74 17.65
N GLU A 214 13.93 -23.84 16.91
CA GLU A 214 15.29 -24.28 16.58
C GLU A 214 15.76 -23.85 15.16
N ARG A 215 14.83 -23.64 14.19
CA ARG A 215 15.17 -23.19 12.85
C ARG A 215 15.46 -21.70 12.74
N GLU A 216 14.87 -20.87 13.62
CA GLU A 216 15.15 -19.42 13.70
C GLU A 216 16.64 -19.09 13.99
N ILE A 217 17.44 -20.07 14.41
CA ILE A 217 18.85 -19.85 14.81
C ILE A 217 19.83 -20.04 13.63
N ASN A 218 19.46 -20.70 12.54
CA ASN A 218 20.39 -21.17 11.51
C ASN A 218 20.16 -20.63 10.08
N GLN A 219 19.25 -19.72 9.84
CA GLN A 219 19.08 -19.13 8.51
C GLN A 219 19.71 -17.75 8.41
N THR A 220 21.01 -17.78 8.13
CA THR A 220 21.73 -16.67 7.52
C THR A 220 21.61 -16.79 6.00
N GLU A 221 21.17 -15.72 5.37
CA GLU A 221 21.31 -15.44 3.94
C GLU A 221 20.34 -16.16 2.99
N SER A 222 19.10 -15.75 2.92
CA SER A 222 18.41 -15.72 1.63
C SER A 222 18.84 -14.45 0.89
N ASN A 223 19.58 -14.63 -0.21
CA ASN A 223 19.95 -13.58 -1.12
C ASN A 223 18.71 -13.04 -1.85
N GLU A 224 17.91 -12.21 -1.24
CA GLU A 224 17.18 -11.20 -1.97
C GLU A 224 18.19 -10.18 -2.49
N GLN A 225 18.78 -10.49 -3.65
CA GLN A 225 19.36 -9.44 -4.46
C GLN A 225 18.23 -8.50 -4.83
N VAL A 226 18.11 -7.40 -4.09
CA VAL A 226 17.38 -6.20 -4.49
C VAL A 226 18.06 -5.71 -5.77
N HIS A 227 17.68 -6.31 -6.89
CA HIS A 227 18.01 -5.76 -8.19
C HIS A 227 17.29 -4.41 -8.29
N SER A 228 18.05 -3.37 -8.47
CA SER A 228 17.65 -1.98 -8.66
C SER A 228 16.31 -1.89 -9.41
N GLY A 229 15.23 -1.54 -8.68
CA GLY A 229 13.83 -1.55 -9.16
C GLY A 229 13.49 -0.54 -10.28
N ASP A 230 14.48 0.16 -10.83
CA ASP A 230 14.29 1.22 -11.83
C ASP A 230 13.98 0.72 -13.25
N LYS A 231 14.03 -0.59 -13.51
CA LYS A 231 13.88 -1.15 -14.87
C LYS A 231 12.64 -2.04 -15.05
N LEU A 232 12.01 -2.49 -13.98
CA LEU A 232 10.88 -3.41 -14.05
C LEU A 232 9.56 -2.67 -14.31
N ALA A 233 8.62 -3.36 -14.98
CA ALA A 233 7.24 -2.88 -15.12
C ALA A 233 6.54 -2.74 -13.76
N SER A 234 5.58 -1.83 -13.66
CA SER A 234 4.70 -1.75 -12.49
C SER A 234 3.96 -3.07 -12.30
N LEU A 235 3.84 -3.51 -11.04
CA LEU A 235 3.08 -4.69 -10.65
C LEU A 235 1.82 -4.24 -9.90
N ILE A 236 0.70 -4.84 -10.25
CA ILE A 236 -0.56 -4.73 -9.54
C ILE A 236 -1.10 -6.15 -9.32
N ALA A 237 -1.27 -6.56 -8.08
CA ALA A 237 -1.79 -7.89 -7.76
C ALA A 237 -3.06 -7.80 -6.92
N PHE A 238 -4.04 -8.67 -7.21
CA PHE A 238 -5.29 -8.81 -6.45
C PHE A 238 -5.49 -10.26 -6.05
N PHE A 239 -5.81 -10.47 -4.78
CA PHE A 239 -6.08 -11.78 -4.20
C PHE A 239 -7.47 -11.78 -3.58
N GLY A 240 -8.17 -12.91 -3.69
CA GLY A 240 -9.57 -13.01 -3.28
C GLY A 240 -9.79 -13.00 -1.77
N SER A 241 -8.78 -13.33 -0.97
CA SER A 241 -8.89 -13.35 0.50
C SER A 241 -7.54 -13.09 1.16
N ALA A 242 -7.57 -12.73 2.43
CA ALA A 242 -6.38 -12.73 3.27
C ALA A 242 -5.88 -14.17 3.52
N GLN A 243 -4.61 -14.29 3.90
CA GLN A 243 -3.84 -15.55 3.99
C GLN A 243 -4.50 -16.67 4.81
N HIS A 244 -5.41 -16.35 5.73
CA HIS A 244 -6.10 -17.32 6.61
C HIS A 244 -7.60 -17.45 6.34
N GLN A 245 -8.06 -16.97 5.19
CA GLN A 245 -9.48 -16.97 4.83
C GLN A 245 -9.72 -17.82 3.59
N LEU A 246 -10.95 -18.35 3.46
CA LEU A 246 -11.38 -19.07 2.28
C LEU A 246 -11.98 -18.13 1.24
N ASN A 247 -11.69 -18.38 -0.04
CA ASN A 247 -12.42 -17.85 -1.18
C ASN A 247 -13.64 -18.72 -1.46
N TYR A 248 -14.69 -18.09 -1.97
CA TYR A 248 -15.95 -18.77 -2.23
C TYR A 248 -16.46 -18.47 -3.63
N GLU A 249 -17.32 -19.38 -4.11
CA GLU A 249 -18.25 -19.11 -5.20
C GLU A 249 -19.59 -18.66 -4.66
N PHE A 250 -20.28 -17.85 -5.45
CA PHE A 250 -21.64 -17.40 -5.17
C PHE A 250 -22.44 -17.35 -6.48
N ASP A 251 -23.76 -17.39 -6.38
CA ASP A 251 -24.63 -17.23 -7.55
C ASP A 251 -24.91 -15.74 -7.78
N ASP A 252 -24.60 -15.26 -9.00
CA ASP A 252 -24.88 -13.88 -9.39
C ASP A 252 -26.40 -13.65 -9.66
N GLU A 253 -26.76 -12.43 -10.02
CA GLU A 253 -28.15 -12.04 -10.31
C GLU A 253 -28.83 -12.84 -11.45
N ASN A 254 -28.05 -13.55 -12.26
CA ASN A 254 -28.55 -14.41 -13.34
C ASN A 254 -28.62 -15.89 -12.92
N GLY A 255 -28.14 -16.23 -11.75
CA GLY A 255 -28.00 -17.60 -11.25
C GLY A 255 -26.76 -18.33 -11.74
N ASP A 256 -25.77 -17.60 -12.30
CA ASP A 256 -24.47 -18.15 -12.66
C ASP A 256 -23.54 -18.16 -11.44
N SER A 257 -23.03 -19.33 -11.06
CA SER A 257 -22.02 -19.43 -10.00
C SER A 257 -20.68 -18.87 -10.46
N ARG A 258 -20.05 -18.03 -9.63
CA ARG A 258 -18.82 -17.30 -9.94
C ARG A 258 -17.93 -17.14 -8.70
N GLY A 259 -16.62 -17.02 -8.93
CA GLY A 259 -15.72 -16.57 -7.89
C GLY A 259 -15.94 -15.12 -7.51
N VAL A 260 -15.93 -14.83 -6.21
CA VAL A 260 -16.29 -13.49 -5.71
C VAL A 260 -15.30 -12.45 -6.17
N LEU A 261 -13.97 -12.75 -6.18
CA LEU A 261 -12.96 -11.81 -6.70
C LEU A 261 -13.11 -11.62 -8.22
N SER A 262 -13.21 -12.71 -8.98
CA SER A 262 -13.33 -12.67 -10.44
C SER A 262 -14.52 -11.82 -10.89
N TYR A 263 -15.67 -12.01 -10.26
CA TYR A 263 -16.88 -11.24 -10.53
C TYR A 263 -16.71 -9.76 -10.17
N THR A 264 -16.24 -9.46 -8.96
CA THR A 264 -16.13 -8.06 -8.49
C THR A 264 -15.03 -7.31 -9.22
N PHE A 265 -13.94 -7.96 -9.60
CA PHE A 265 -12.89 -7.39 -10.45
C PHE A 265 -13.45 -7.03 -11.84
N ALA A 266 -14.14 -7.97 -12.50
CA ALA A 266 -14.73 -7.73 -13.81
C ALA A 266 -15.80 -6.62 -13.77
N LYS A 267 -16.70 -6.65 -12.79
CA LYS A 267 -17.71 -5.60 -12.59
C LYS A 267 -17.07 -4.27 -12.23
N GLY A 268 -16.01 -4.27 -11.44
CA GLY A 268 -15.25 -3.06 -11.12
C GLY A 268 -14.71 -2.39 -12.38
N ILE A 269 -14.05 -3.13 -13.26
CA ILE A 269 -13.55 -2.60 -14.53
C ILE A 269 -14.68 -2.00 -15.38
N GLN A 270 -15.84 -2.66 -15.47
CA GLN A 270 -17.00 -2.14 -16.23
C GLN A 270 -17.56 -0.83 -15.65
N ASN A 271 -17.46 -0.62 -14.34
CA ASN A 271 -18.03 0.53 -13.65
C ASN A 271 -17.03 1.68 -13.45
N LEU A 272 -15.72 1.41 -13.64
CA LEU A 272 -14.69 2.44 -13.53
C LEU A 272 -14.77 3.43 -14.69
N LYS A 273 -14.45 4.67 -14.38
CA LYS A 273 -14.28 5.73 -15.38
C LYS A 273 -12.84 5.77 -15.85
N ARG A 274 -12.66 6.23 -17.06
CA ARG A 274 -11.32 6.53 -17.58
C ARG A 274 -10.63 7.54 -16.67
N GLY A 275 -9.36 7.27 -16.34
CA GLY A 275 -8.59 8.08 -15.40
C GLY A 275 -8.66 7.61 -13.95
N GLU A 276 -9.43 6.56 -13.63
CA GLU A 276 -9.44 5.95 -12.30
C GLU A 276 -8.30 4.93 -12.15
N SER A 277 -7.82 4.79 -10.92
CA SER A 277 -6.66 3.97 -10.58
C SER A 277 -7.04 2.55 -10.18
N TYR A 278 -6.05 1.64 -10.11
CA TYR A 278 -6.28 0.31 -9.52
C TYR A 278 -6.65 0.38 -8.04
N ARG A 279 -6.32 1.45 -7.35
CA ARG A 279 -6.80 1.68 -5.99
C ARG A 279 -8.31 1.92 -5.96
N ASP A 280 -8.83 2.72 -6.90
CA ASP A 280 -10.28 2.92 -7.03
C ASP A 280 -10.98 1.61 -7.37
N LEU A 281 -10.38 0.79 -8.25
CA LEU A 281 -10.83 -0.56 -8.55
C LEU A 281 -10.85 -1.44 -7.29
N PHE A 282 -9.80 -1.41 -6.50
CA PHE A 282 -9.72 -2.20 -5.27
C PHE A 282 -10.74 -1.77 -4.21
N GLU A 283 -10.99 -0.47 -4.07
CA GLU A 283 -12.06 0.01 -3.18
C GLU A 283 -13.44 -0.45 -3.66
N TYR A 284 -13.67 -0.51 -4.97
CA TYR A 284 -14.88 -1.11 -5.53
C TYR A 284 -14.98 -2.60 -5.22
N ILE A 285 -13.91 -3.35 -5.43
CA ILE A 285 -13.83 -4.79 -5.12
C ILE A 285 -14.15 -5.03 -3.65
N LYS A 286 -13.47 -4.36 -2.73
CA LYS A 286 -13.74 -4.49 -1.27
C LYS A 286 -15.20 -4.24 -0.93
N PHE A 287 -15.76 -3.18 -1.51
CA PHE A 287 -17.14 -2.81 -1.24
C PHE A 287 -18.14 -3.87 -1.72
N GLU A 288 -18.00 -4.36 -2.96
CA GLU A 288 -18.89 -5.37 -3.51
C GLU A 288 -18.67 -6.74 -2.86
N MET A 289 -17.42 -7.13 -2.62
CA MET A 289 -17.11 -8.39 -1.94
C MET A 289 -17.70 -8.43 -0.53
N ASN A 290 -17.66 -7.33 0.21
CA ASN A 290 -18.24 -7.28 1.56
C ASN A 290 -19.77 -7.48 1.58
N LYS A 291 -20.47 -7.16 0.48
CA LYS A 291 -21.90 -7.45 0.33
C LYS A 291 -22.18 -8.93 0.04
N ILE A 292 -21.32 -9.54 -0.79
CA ILE A 292 -21.48 -10.91 -1.27
C ILE A 292 -20.98 -11.92 -0.22
N SER A 293 -19.77 -11.69 0.28
CA SER A 293 -19.07 -12.57 1.23
C SER A 293 -18.38 -11.74 2.33
N PRO A 294 -19.09 -11.33 3.39
CA PRO A 294 -18.54 -10.46 4.45
C PRO A 294 -17.35 -11.04 5.22
N SER A 295 -17.17 -12.36 5.17
CA SER A 295 -16.06 -13.07 5.82
C SER A 295 -14.78 -13.12 4.97
N GLN A 296 -14.85 -12.66 3.72
CA GLN A 296 -13.77 -12.71 2.76
C GLN A 296 -13.22 -11.30 2.54
N GLU A 297 -11.96 -11.09 2.89
CA GLU A 297 -11.30 -9.79 2.77
C GLU A 297 -10.28 -9.81 1.63
N PRO A 298 -10.55 -9.17 0.48
CA PRO A 298 -9.63 -9.15 -0.64
C PRO A 298 -8.35 -8.39 -0.29
N GLN A 299 -7.25 -8.77 -0.91
CA GLN A 299 -5.95 -8.13 -0.77
C GLN A 299 -5.51 -7.53 -2.10
N ALA A 300 -4.74 -6.45 -2.05
CA ALA A 300 -4.11 -5.88 -3.23
C ALA A 300 -2.71 -5.37 -2.93
N GLU A 301 -1.81 -5.58 -3.87
CA GLU A 301 -0.39 -5.29 -3.75
C GLU A 301 0.14 -4.51 -4.96
N GLY A 302 1.25 -3.79 -4.75
CA GLY A 302 1.99 -3.12 -5.80
C GLY A 302 1.54 -1.68 -6.08
N ASP A 303 1.67 -1.25 -7.33
CA ASP A 303 1.52 0.15 -7.76
C ASP A 303 0.04 0.51 -8.02
N LEU A 304 -0.77 0.57 -6.97
CA LEU A 304 -2.22 0.77 -7.09
C LEU A 304 -2.62 2.18 -7.60
N ASP A 305 -1.74 3.17 -7.50
CA ASP A 305 -2.04 4.55 -7.90
C ASP A 305 -1.76 4.80 -9.40
N VAL A 306 -1.87 3.76 -10.21
CA VAL A 306 -1.72 3.78 -11.66
C VAL A 306 -3.07 3.60 -12.34
N GLU A 307 -3.33 4.34 -13.43
CA GLU A 307 -4.57 4.26 -14.20
C GLU A 307 -4.78 2.85 -14.78
N VAL A 308 -6.00 2.34 -14.60
CA VAL A 308 -6.36 0.99 -15.05
C VAL A 308 -6.17 0.86 -16.56
N PHE A 309 -5.29 -0.05 -16.97
CA PHE A 309 -4.94 -0.37 -18.37
C PHE A 309 -4.38 0.78 -19.23
N PHE A 310 -3.88 1.86 -18.61
CA PHE A 310 -3.26 2.97 -19.33
C PHE A 310 -1.87 3.35 -18.80
N GLY A 311 -1.53 2.96 -17.59
CA GLY A 311 -0.18 3.13 -17.03
C GLY A 311 0.17 4.56 -16.58
N ASN A 312 -0.76 5.51 -16.69
CA ASN A 312 -0.54 6.87 -16.18
C ASN A 312 -0.62 6.87 -14.64
N ILE A 313 0.22 7.64 -13.99
CA ILE A 313 0.10 7.84 -12.54
C ILE A 313 -1.12 8.72 -12.28
N VAL A 314 -2.02 8.25 -11.42
CA VAL A 314 -3.22 8.98 -11.00
C VAL A 314 -2.92 9.68 -9.68
N ASP A 315 -3.14 10.98 -9.64
CA ASP A 315 -2.98 11.75 -8.40
C ASP A 315 -4.00 11.28 -7.37
N ARG A 316 -3.47 10.84 -6.22
CA ARG A 316 -4.29 10.36 -5.12
C ARG A 316 -5.14 11.49 -4.56
N LYS A 317 -6.45 11.30 -4.52
CA LYS A 317 -7.36 12.14 -3.73
C LYS A 317 -7.38 11.59 -2.31
N ASP A 318 -6.99 12.38 -1.33
CA ASP A 318 -7.06 12.00 0.09
C ASP A 318 -8.52 11.81 0.50
N GLU A 319 -8.98 10.58 0.50
CA GLU A 319 -10.35 10.21 0.81
C GLU A 319 -10.43 9.61 2.20
N ILE A 320 -11.35 10.11 2.99
CA ILE A 320 -11.58 9.69 4.37
C ILE A 320 -12.86 8.88 4.42
N GLN A 321 -12.78 7.71 5.03
CA GLN A 321 -13.94 6.82 5.17
C GLN A 321 -14.87 7.30 6.28
N VAL A 322 -16.17 7.17 6.03
CA VAL A 322 -17.22 7.43 7.01
C VAL A 322 -17.40 6.19 7.87
N LYS A 323 -17.31 6.33 9.21
CA LYS A 323 -17.51 5.25 10.17
C LYS A 323 -18.99 4.97 10.42
N GLY A 324 -19.78 6.02 10.59
CA GLY A 324 -21.19 5.91 11.00
C GLY A 324 -21.62 7.10 11.83
N TYR A 325 -22.58 6.88 12.70
CA TYR A 325 -23.06 7.86 13.67
C TYR A 325 -22.66 7.47 15.10
N ASN A 326 -22.34 8.46 15.92
CA ASN A 326 -22.17 8.25 17.35
C ASN A 326 -23.54 8.23 18.08
N GLU A 327 -23.53 7.99 19.39
CA GLU A 327 -24.74 7.94 20.24
C GLU A 327 -25.54 9.24 20.22
N ASN A 328 -24.89 10.38 19.91
CA ASN A 328 -25.52 11.70 19.80
C ASN A 328 -26.07 11.99 18.39
N GLY A 329 -25.98 11.05 17.46
CA GLY A 329 -26.43 11.23 16.08
C GLY A 329 -25.51 12.08 15.20
N ASN A 330 -24.27 12.33 15.63
CA ASN A 330 -23.28 13.05 14.81
C ASN A 330 -22.49 12.07 13.96
N LEU A 331 -22.18 12.46 12.72
CA LEU A 331 -21.39 11.69 11.79
C LEU A 331 -19.94 11.54 12.28
N VAL A 332 -19.37 10.35 12.17
CA VAL A 332 -18.00 10.03 12.60
C VAL A 332 -17.19 9.55 11.40
N LEU A 333 -15.93 9.97 11.33
CA LEU A 333 -14.97 9.54 10.30
C LEU A 333 -13.84 8.73 10.91
N TYR A 334 -13.28 7.79 10.11
CA TYR A 334 -12.05 7.06 10.43
C TYR A 334 -10.79 7.89 10.15
N ALA A 335 -10.76 9.12 10.63
CA ALA A 335 -9.58 9.97 10.58
C ALA A 335 -9.61 10.97 11.74
N GLY A 336 -8.45 11.24 12.31
CA GLY A 336 -8.26 12.15 13.43
C GLY A 336 -6.99 12.97 13.31
N THR A 337 -6.44 13.40 14.44
CA THR A 337 -5.20 14.19 14.46
C THR A 337 -4.01 13.44 13.85
N LEU A 338 -3.97 12.10 13.95
CA LEU A 338 -2.93 11.27 13.35
C LEU A 338 -2.95 11.33 11.81
N GLN A 339 -4.13 11.54 11.20
CA GLN A 339 -4.31 11.74 9.77
C GLN A 339 -4.40 13.23 9.39
N GLY A 340 -4.04 14.11 10.29
CA GLY A 340 -3.99 15.56 10.04
C GLY A 340 -5.34 16.26 10.01
N LEU A 341 -6.38 15.69 10.62
CA LEU A 341 -7.63 16.41 10.87
C LEU A 341 -7.57 17.19 12.17
N TYR A 342 -8.15 18.39 12.15
CA TYR A 342 -8.25 19.27 13.30
C TYR A 342 -9.65 19.88 13.35
N SER A 343 -10.09 20.27 14.56
CA SER A 343 -11.38 20.97 14.73
C SER A 343 -11.43 22.22 13.85
N GLY A 344 -12.56 22.45 13.20
CA GLY A 344 -12.75 23.52 12.23
C GLY A 344 -12.44 23.14 10.79
N THR A 345 -11.81 21.98 10.53
CA THR A 345 -11.59 21.48 9.14
C THR A 345 -12.95 21.30 8.46
N LYS A 346 -13.09 21.88 7.26
CA LYS A 346 -14.29 21.72 6.41
C LYS A 346 -14.11 20.56 5.45
N LEU A 347 -15.10 19.70 5.39
CA LEU A 347 -15.11 18.49 4.59
C LEU A 347 -16.24 18.55 3.55
N GLY A 348 -15.96 18.02 2.36
CA GLY A 348 -16.97 17.71 1.35
C GLY A 348 -17.24 16.22 1.33
N PHE A 349 -18.50 15.83 1.24
CA PHE A 349 -18.92 14.43 1.18
C PHE A 349 -19.35 14.07 -0.22
N PHE A 350 -18.81 12.96 -0.73
CA PHE A 350 -18.98 12.48 -2.09
C PHE A 350 -19.52 11.05 -2.03
N LYS A 351 -20.31 10.63 -3.03
CA LYS A 351 -20.60 9.20 -3.20
C LYS A 351 -19.34 8.48 -3.66
N LYS A 352 -19.07 7.32 -3.06
CA LYS A 352 -18.21 6.31 -3.70
C LYS A 352 -18.96 5.87 -4.96
N PHE A 353 -18.27 5.67 -6.07
CA PHE A 353 -18.88 5.12 -7.29
C PHE A 353 -20.06 5.93 -7.87
N ASP A 354 -19.97 7.25 -7.86
CA ASP A 354 -20.95 8.08 -8.57
C ASP A 354 -20.65 8.10 -10.07
N SER A 355 -21.61 7.63 -10.87
CA SER A 355 -21.51 7.63 -12.34
C SER A 355 -21.62 9.02 -12.96
N THR A 356 -21.93 10.06 -12.19
CA THR A 356 -22.03 11.44 -12.70
C THR A 356 -20.65 12.09 -12.82
N LEU A 357 -20.43 12.83 -13.90
CA LEU A 357 -19.16 13.52 -14.21
C LEU A 357 -18.82 14.69 -13.27
N VAL A 358 -19.62 14.92 -12.23
CA VAL A 358 -19.51 16.11 -11.39
C VAL A 358 -18.75 15.76 -10.11
N ASP A 359 -17.48 16.17 -10.02
CA ASP A 359 -16.62 16.05 -8.82
C ASP A 359 -16.97 17.16 -7.81
N SER A 360 -18.26 17.33 -7.51
CA SER A 360 -18.72 18.29 -6.49
C SER A 360 -19.28 17.54 -5.29
N PRO A 361 -19.00 18.04 -4.07
CA PRO A 361 -19.54 17.43 -2.87
C PRO A 361 -21.07 17.51 -2.85
N LEU A 362 -21.72 16.45 -2.41
CA LEU A 362 -23.18 16.39 -2.23
C LEU A 362 -23.62 17.25 -1.06
N PHE A 363 -22.79 17.33 -0.02
CA PHE A 363 -22.98 18.17 1.15
C PHE A 363 -21.65 18.46 1.83
N PHE A 364 -21.67 19.36 2.80
CA PHE A 364 -20.49 19.73 3.57
C PHE A 364 -20.68 19.40 5.05
N GLY A 365 -19.56 19.23 5.75
CA GLY A 365 -19.50 19.11 7.20
C GLY A 365 -18.25 19.80 7.75
N ILE A 366 -18.29 20.11 9.03
CA ILE A 366 -17.16 20.72 9.75
C ILE A 366 -16.76 19.77 10.87
N VAL A 367 -15.46 19.52 11.02
CA VAL A 367 -14.92 18.75 12.14
C VAL A 367 -15.21 19.54 13.43
N GLU A 368 -16.11 19.02 14.26
CA GLU A 368 -16.50 19.60 15.52
C GLU A 368 -15.50 19.25 16.62
N SER A 369 -15.18 17.96 16.73
CA SER A 369 -14.18 17.45 17.65
C SER A 369 -13.34 16.36 16.99
N VAL A 370 -12.12 16.19 17.48
CA VAL A 370 -11.16 15.24 16.91
C VAL A 370 -10.49 14.44 18.02
N LYS A 371 -10.41 13.13 17.81
CA LYS A 371 -9.58 12.19 18.56
C LYS A 371 -8.33 11.86 17.75
N ALA A 372 -7.48 10.98 18.26
CA ALA A 372 -6.26 10.57 17.57
C ALA A 372 -6.56 9.97 16.18
N ASN A 373 -7.53 9.08 16.08
CA ASN A 373 -7.88 8.30 14.87
C ASN A 373 -9.32 8.50 14.38
N LEU A 374 -10.13 9.28 15.08
CA LEU A 374 -11.53 9.54 14.76
C LEU A 374 -11.83 11.04 14.81
N SER A 375 -12.83 11.45 14.05
CA SER A 375 -13.37 12.82 14.14
C SER A 375 -14.90 12.82 14.10
N VAL A 376 -15.50 13.71 14.87
CA VAL A 376 -16.94 13.97 14.89
C VAL A 376 -17.24 15.14 14.01
N ILE A 377 -18.20 14.98 13.13
CA ILE A 377 -18.55 15.94 12.09
C ILE A 377 -19.91 16.56 12.38
N LYS A 378 -19.95 17.87 12.43
CA LYS A 378 -21.20 18.63 12.43
C LYS A 378 -21.63 18.87 10.99
N THR A 379 -22.83 18.41 10.64
CA THR A 379 -23.46 18.61 9.33
C THR A 379 -24.96 18.71 9.52
N ASP A 380 -25.61 19.48 8.64
CA ASP A 380 -27.08 19.55 8.60
C ASP A 380 -27.69 18.46 7.73
N HIS A 381 -26.86 17.64 7.08
CA HIS A 381 -27.29 16.56 6.19
C HIS A 381 -27.34 15.23 6.94
N VAL A 382 -28.46 14.51 6.78
CA VAL A 382 -28.66 13.18 7.37
C VAL A 382 -28.49 12.13 6.29
N ILE A 383 -27.56 11.20 6.48
CA ILE A 383 -27.32 10.04 5.62
C ILE A 383 -28.06 8.85 6.23
N SER A 384 -28.77 8.07 5.43
CA SER A 384 -29.29 6.78 5.90
C SER A 384 -28.15 5.86 6.35
N ILE A 385 -28.34 5.14 7.45
CA ILE A 385 -27.35 4.18 7.99
C ILE A 385 -26.95 3.15 6.92
N ASP A 386 -27.90 2.65 6.16
CA ASP A 386 -27.67 1.69 5.08
C ASP A 386 -26.81 2.26 3.93
N SER A 387 -26.78 3.58 3.81
CA SER A 387 -26.04 4.29 2.75
C SER A 387 -24.69 4.82 3.20
N ILE A 388 -24.33 4.74 4.47
CA ILE A 388 -23.10 5.35 5.03
C ILE A 388 -21.85 4.88 4.32
N ASN A 389 -21.76 3.59 4.02
CA ASN A 389 -20.62 2.98 3.33
C ASN A 389 -20.45 3.45 1.88
N PHE A 390 -21.46 4.10 1.32
CA PHE A 390 -21.42 4.68 -0.03
C PHE A 390 -20.81 6.09 -0.07
N PHE A 391 -20.45 6.65 1.09
CA PHE A 391 -19.90 7.99 1.17
C PHE A 391 -18.41 7.97 1.53
N LYS A 392 -17.70 8.97 1.01
CA LYS A 392 -16.33 9.33 1.35
C LYS A 392 -16.26 10.83 1.59
N ALA A 393 -15.37 11.25 2.47
CA ALA A 393 -15.13 12.66 2.74
C ALA A 393 -13.77 13.07 2.17
N ARG A 394 -13.67 14.33 1.71
CA ARG A 394 -12.42 14.97 1.32
C ARG A 394 -12.29 16.30 2.04
N ILE A 395 -11.07 16.67 2.36
CA ILE A 395 -10.79 17.98 2.96
C ILE A 395 -11.00 19.05 1.89
N ILE A 396 -11.88 20.00 2.17
CA ILE A 396 -12.12 21.17 1.31
C ILE A 396 -11.33 22.36 1.83
N GLU A 397 -11.33 22.55 3.15
CA GLU A 397 -10.61 23.63 3.82
C GLU A 397 -10.02 23.09 5.13
N LYS A 398 -8.71 23.12 5.26
CA LYS A 398 -8.01 22.52 6.40
C LYS A 398 -7.85 23.53 7.52
N SER A 399 -8.21 23.11 8.74
CA SER A 399 -7.82 23.79 9.96
C SER A 399 -6.48 23.26 10.46
N TYR A 400 -5.74 24.03 11.23
CA TYR A 400 -4.40 23.67 11.73
C TYR A 400 -4.31 23.86 13.23
N PRO A 401 -3.46 23.09 13.93
CA PRO A 401 -3.15 23.36 15.33
C PRO A 401 -2.40 24.69 15.47
N SER A 402 -2.42 25.26 16.64
CA SER A 402 -1.69 26.49 16.97
C SER A 402 -0.15 26.36 16.90
N THR A 403 0.35 25.12 16.83
CA THR A 403 1.78 24.79 16.74
C THR A 403 2.36 25.23 15.40
N LYS A 404 3.50 25.91 15.43
CA LYS A 404 4.24 26.35 14.24
C LYS A 404 5.62 25.74 14.21
N LEU A 405 6.13 25.53 12.99
CA LEU A 405 7.50 25.13 12.75
C LEU A 405 8.37 26.40 12.65
N SER A 406 9.33 26.58 13.55
CA SER A 406 10.22 27.73 13.50
C SER A 406 11.47 27.46 12.70
N LEU A 407 11.76 28.33 11.71
CA LEU A 407 12.83 28.17 10.73
C LEU A 407 13.76 29.38 10.72
N GLN A 408 15.06 29.14 10.52
CA GLN A 408 16.05 30.13 10.13
C GLN A 408 16.53 29.86 8.71
N ILE A 409 16.67 30.92 7.90
CA ILE A 409 17.26 30.82 6.57
C ILE A 409 18.64 31.44 6.62
N LYS A 410 19.68 30.63 6.39
CA LYS A 410 21.07 31.06 6.22
C LYS A 410 21.48 30.85 4.77
N SER A 411 21.62 31.92 4.01
CA SER A 411 21.98 31.82 2.59
C SER A 411 22.87 32.97 2.17
N ASN A 412 23.87 32.68 1.35
CA ASN A 412 24.66 33.67 0.66
C ASN A 412 24.10 34.05 -0.73
N ILE A 413 22.88 33.55 -1.05
CA ILE A 413 22.16 33.76 -2.30
C ILE A 413 20.93 34.65 -2.04
N PRO A 414 21.03 36.01 -2.24
CA PRO A 414 19.94 36.92 -1.83
C PRO A 414 18.60 36.65 -2.53
N GLN A 415 18.64 36.24 -3.81
CA GLN A 415 17.42 35.93 -4.56
C GLN A 415 16.69 34.72 -3.96
N LEU A 416 17.40 33.65 -3.64
CA LEU A 416 16.84 32.45 -3.03
C LEU A 416 16.26 32.78 -1.64
N THR A 417 16.97 33.57 -0.83
CA THR A 417 16.47 33.99 0.48
C THR A 417 15.15 34.74 0.36
N SER A 418 15.07 35.72 -0.53
CA SER A 418 13.86 36.52 -0.73
C SER A 418 12.68 35.66 -1.21
N GLN A 419 12.96 34.71 -2.09
CA GLN A 419 11.94 33.76 -2.58
C GLN A 419 11.42 32.85 -1.45
N LEU A 420 12.33 32.21 -0.69
CA LEU A 420 11.96 31.36 0.44
C LEU A 420 11.13 32.14 1.48
N GLN A 421 11.54 33.36 1.82
CA GLN A 421 10.79 34.22 2.74
C GLN A 421 9.39 34.54 2.22
N LYS A 422 9.27 34.89 0.94
CA LYS A 422 7.99 35.17 0.28
C LYS A 422 7.08 33.96 0.26
N GLU A 423 7.59 32.78 -0.09
CA GLU A 423 6.78 31.56 -0.16
C GLU A 423 6.40 31.08 1.25
N PHE A 424 7.31 31.10 2.22
CA PHE A 424 7.02 30.70 3.58
C PHE A 424 6.03 31.64 4.30
N SER A 425 6.01 32.94 3.94
CA SER A 425 5.01 33.87 4.48
C SER A 425 3.56 33.52 4.11
N LYS A 426 3.35 32.70 3.08
CA LYS A 426 2.04 32.20 2.67
C LYS A 426 1.60 30.95 3.47
N ILE A 427 2.51 30.37 4.28
CA ILE A 427 2.31 29.09 4.95
C ILE A 427 2.10 29.34 6.45
N ASN A 428 0.92 29.06 6.95
CA ASN A 428 0.49 29.39 8.31
C ASN A 428 1.22 28.65 9.42
N TRP A 429 1.64 27.42 9.14
CA TRP A 429 2.33 26.57 10.10
C TRP A 429 3.84 26.76 10.11
N ILE A 430 4.37 27.67 9.29
CA ILE A 430 5.78 28.10 9.32
C ILE A 430 5.88 29.47 9.98
N THR A 431 6.93 29.67 10.78
CA THR A 431 7.36 30.97 11.27
C THR A 431 8.87 31.12 11.06
N LEU A 432 9.32 32.27 10.59
CA LEU A 432 10.73 32.58 10.53
C LEU A 432 11.18 33.13 11.88
N ASP A 433 12.20 32.52 12.46
CA ASP A 433 12.76 32.88 13.77
C ASP A 433 14.29 32.74 13.75
N ASP A 434 14.99 33.83 13.76
CA ASP A 434 16.44 33.88 13.73
C ASP A 434 17.10 33.65 15.10
N LEU A 435 16.32 33.80 16.18
CA LEU A 435 16.83 33.73 17.56
C LEU A 435 16.73 32.31 18.13
N SER A 436 15.63 31.61 17.86
CA SER A 436 15.36 30.28 18.41
C SER A 436 14.72 29.34 17.38
N PRO A 437 15.37 29.09 16.25
CA PRO A 437 14.82 28.20 15.22
C PRO A 437 14.84 26.76 15.70
N GLN A 438 13.86 25.97 15.25
CA GLN A 438 13.88 24.51 15.38
C GLN A 438 14.74 23.88 14.28
N PHE A 439 14.67 24.45 13.09
CA PHE A 439 15.42 23.97 11.92
C PHE A 439 16.07 25.12 11.16
N ILE A 440 17.15 24.81 10.46
CA ILE A 440 17.95 25.76 9.70
C ILE A 440 18.00 25.29 8.25
N ILE A 441 17.66 26.19 7.32
CA ILE A 441 17.87 26.00 5.89
C ILE A 441 19.13 26.77 5.50
N GLU A 442 20.20 26.06 5.20
CA GLU A 442 21.46 26.63 4.73
C GLU A 442 21.55 26.49 3.21
N ALA A 443 21.79 27.58 2.51
CA ALA A 443 21.99 27.55 1.06
C ALA A 443 23.29 28.25 0.68
N GLU A 444 24.23 27.46 0.16
CA GLU A 444 25.55 27.93 -0.25
C GLU A 444 25.90 27.38 -1.63
N ASN A 445 26.44 28.25 -2.50
CA ASN A 445 26.87 27.93 -3.86
C ASN A 445 25.80 27.19 -4.68
N THR A 446 25.80 25.87 -4.63
CA THR A 446 24.91 24.99 -5.42
C THR A 446 24.11 24.00 -4.55
N LEU A 447 24.26 24.08 -3.22
CA LEU A 447 23.68 23.13 -2.28
C LEU A 447 22.71 23.81 -1.32
N VAL A 448 21.61 23.14 -1.06
CA VAL A 448 20.67 23.45 0.02
C VAL A 448 20.75 22.33 1.04
N LYS A 449 20.94 22.68 2.30
CA LYS A 449 20.96 21.77 3.44
C LYS A 449 19.86 22.14 4.42
N ILE A 450 19.12 21.17 4.87
CA ILE A 450 18.15 21.32 5.97
C ILE A 450 18.74 20.59 7.17
N LYS A 451 18.85 21.30 8.29
CA LYS A 451 19.47 20.80 9.53
C LYS A 451 18.57 21.09 10.74
N THR A 452 18.73 20.28 11.79
CA THR A 452 18.23 20.65 13.11
C THR A 452 19.04 21.83 13.68
N LYS A 453 18.53 22.48 14.73
CA LYS A 453 19.28 23.56 15.41
C LYS A 453 20.59 23.08 16.02
N GLU A 454 20.72 21.80 16.34
CA GLU A 454 21.93 21.14 16.85
C GLU A 454 22.93 20.81 15.74
N GLY A 455 22.55 21.03 14.46
CA GLY A 455 23.40 20.81 13.29
C GLY A 455 23.28 19.43 12.66
N ILE A 456 22.36 18.57 13.10
CA ILE A 456 22.13 17.26 12.48
C ILE A 456 21.57 17.48 11.10
N LEU A 457 22.22 16.90 10.09
CA LEU A 457 21.77 16.97 8.71
C LEU A 457 20.50 16.14 8.53
N ILE A 458 19.45 16.77 7.99
CA ILE A 458 18.19 16.12 7.65
C ILE A 458 18.20 15.74 6.19
N GLU A 459 18.55 16.69 5.30
CA GLU A 459 18.64 16.46 3.87
C GLU A 459 19.58 17.47 3.20
N GLU A 460 20.19 17.04 2.07
CA GLU A 460 21.02 17.87 1.21
C GLU A 460 20.65 17.61 -0.25
N PHE A 461 20.50 18.67 -1.04
CA PHE A 461 20.23 18.58 -2.47
C PHE A 461 20.75 19.80 -3.24
N SER A 462 20.88 19.66 -4.57
CA SER A 462 21.36 20.74 -5.42
C SER A 462 20.25 21.72 -5.78
N HIS A 463 20.50 23.03 -5.64
CA HIS A 463 19.56 24.06 -6.11
C HIS A 463 19.70 24.37 -7.63
N LYS A 464 20.61 23.70 -8.37
CA LYS A 464 20.69 23.81 -9.84
C LYS A 464 19.52 23.11 -10.56
N MET A 465 18.69 22.39 -9.84
CA MET A 465 17.43 21.88 -10.35
C MET A 465 16.46 23.03 -10.63
N SER A 466 15.36 22.76 -11.35
CA SER A 466 14.35 23.81 -11.57
C SER A 466 13.90 24.42 -10.24
N GLU A 467 13.57 25.70 -10.24
CA GLU A 467 13.12 26.44 -9.06
C GLU A 467 11.94 25.71 -8.39
N GLU A 468 10.99 25.24 -9.18
CA GLU A 468 9.85 24.45 -8.74
C GLU A 468 10.27 23.17 -8.03
N PHE A 469 11.29 22.46 -8.51
CA PHE A 469 11.72 21.18 -7.92
C PHE A 469 12.31 21.36 -6.52
N TYR A 470 13.23 22.33 -6.32
CA TYR A 470 13.85 22.47 -5.00
C TYR A 470 12.89 23.05 -3.95
N PHE A 471 11.98 23.95 -4.35
CA PHE A 471 10.92 24.42 -3.46
C PHE A 471 10.02 23.27 -3.01
N ASN A 472 9.58 22.46 -3.95
CA ASN A 472 8.75 21.30 -3.69
C ASN A 472 9.43 20.35 -2.70
N ARG A 473 10.74 20.13 -2.86
CA ARG A 473 11.50 19.26 -1.97
C ARG A 473 11.59 19.84 -0.57
N ILE A 474 11.86 21.13 -0.43
CA ILE A 474 11.90 21.82 0.87
C ILE A 474 10.54 21.64 1.57
N ILE A 475 9.43 21.93 0.91
CA ILE A 475 8.10 21.83 1.51
C ILE A 475 7.76 20.40 1.92
N GLN A 476 8.11 19.41 1.12
CA GLN A 476 7.92 18.00 1.50
C GLN A 476 8.65 17.65 2.80
N ILE A 477 9.89 18.08 2.93
CA ILE A 477 10.69 17.83 4.13
C ILE A 477 10.09 18.57 5.33
N LEU A 478 9.79 19.87 5.17
CA LEU A 478 9.20 20.68 6.23
C LEU A 478 7.83 20.13 6.68
N SER A 479 7.02 19.62 5.75
CA SER A 479 5.75 18.96 6.08
C SER A 479 5.95 17.71 6.93
N LYS A 480 6.95 16.90 6.61
CA LYS A 480 7.32 15.72 7.45
C LYS A 480 7.79 16.15 8.83
N LEU A 481 8.63 17.16 8.92
CA LEU A 481 9.11 17.69 10.20
C LEU A 481 7.96 18.25 11.05
N PHE A 482 7.00 18.92 10.42
CA PHE A 482 5.79 19.40 11.08
C PHE A 482 4.92 18.25 11.61
N GLN A 483 4.70 17.21 10.80
CA GLN A 483 3.98 16.01 11.22
C GLN A 483 4.71 15.31 12.38
N THR A 484 6.04 15.19 12.31
CA THR A 484 6.84 14.67 13.42
C THR A 484 6.66 15.48 14.70
N GLY A 485 6.64 16.80 14.59
CA GLY A 485 6.35 17.69 15.72
C GLY A 485 5.02 17.38 16.40
N ILE A 486 3.98 17.08 15.61
CA ILE A 486 2.68 16.65 16.12
C ILE A 486 2.79 15.27 16.79
N LEU A 487 3.43 14.31 16.13
CA LEU A 487 3.63 12.96 16.69
C LEU A 487 4.38 12.97 18.01
N LEU A 488 5.39 13.86 18.17
CA LEU A 488 6.13 14.02 19.40
C LEU A 488 5.25 14.52 20.56
N GLN A 489 4.32 15.42 20.27
CA GLN A 489 3.41 16.00 21.27
C GLN A 489 2.24 15.09 21.64
N LEU A 490 1.89 14.14 20.77
CA LEU A 490 0.78 13.19 21.03
C LEU A 490 1.08 12.33 22.24
N LYS A 491 0.19 12.45 23.24
CA LYS A 491 0.16 11.63 24.45
C LYS A 491 -1.26 11.17 24.67
N ALA A 492 -1.44 9.87 24.84
CA ALA A 492 -2.72 9.27 25.17
C ALA A 492 -2.48 8.16 26.19
N TYR A 493 -3.24 8.15 27.26
CA TYR A 493 -3.13 7.13 28.28
C TYR A 493 -4.51 6.54 28.57
N ASN A 494 -4.66 5.25 28.23
CA ASN A 494 -5.83 4.47 28.61
C ASN A 494 -5.36 3.11 29.16
N PRO A 495 -5.47 2.86 30.47
CA PRO A 495 -4.99 1.64 31.08
C PRO A 495 -5.74 0.38 30.62
N ASN A 496 -6.96 0.53 30.09
CA ASN A 496 -7.80 -0.59 29.64
C ASN A 496 -7.42 -1.12 28.26
N ILE A 497 -6.63 -0.36 27.49
CA ILE A 497 -6.18 -0.73 26.14
C ILE A 497 -4.67 -0.60 26.00
N SER A 498 -3.94 -0.98 27.02
CA SER A 498 -2.47 -0.82 27.08
C SER A 498 -1.77 -1.98 26.38
N LEU A 499 -1.05 -1.65 25.30
CA LEU A 499 0.03 -2.46 24.75
C LEU A 499 1.37 -1.96 25.24
N ASP A 500 2.30 -2.91 25.41
CA ASP A 500 3.73 -2.61 25.62
C ASP A 500 4.55 -3.24 24.49
N PHE A 501 5.79 -2.84 24.34
CA PHE A 501 6.70 -3.46 23.40
C PHE A 501 8.11 -3.56 23.96
N GLU A 502 8.86 -4.54 23.50
CA GLU A 502 10.27 -4.72 23.79
C GLU A 502 11.06 -4.80 22.49
N ILE A 503 12.29 -4.33 22.50
CA ILE A 503 13.22 -4.57 21.40
C ILE A 503 14.11 -5.74 21.78
N LEU A 504 14.17 -6.73 20.91
CA LEU A 504 15.00 -7.90 21.00
C LEU A 504 16.23 -7.71 20.12
N GLN A 505 17.41 -7.78 20.68
CA GLN A 505 18.65 -7.78 19.92
C GLN A 505 19.00 -9.22 19.52
N ASP A 506 19.46 -9.41 18.28
CA ASP A 506 19.82 -10.73 17.73
C ASP A 506 18.67 -11.77 17.85
N GLY A 507 17.43 -11.29 17.81
CA GLY A 507 16.21 -12.10 17.75
C GLY A 507 15.73 -12.70 19.08
N SER A 508 16.48 -12.65 20.18
CA SER A 508 16.11 -13.37 21.41
C SER A 508 16.30 -12.62 22.73
N ASN A 509 17.19 -11.65 22.80
CA ASN A 509 17.54 -11.00 24.07
C ASN A 509 16.92 -9.59 24.14
N SER A 510 16.03 -9.35 25.11
CA SER A 510 15.55 -7.99 25.42
C SER A 510 16.72 -7.07 25.82
N ILE A 511 16.78 -5.90 25.20
CA ILE A 511 17.77 -4.89 25.52
C ILE A 511 17.54 -4.40 26.95
N LYS A 512 18.59 -4.46 27.78
CA LYS A 512 18.54 -3.98 29.15
C LYS A 512 19.13 -2.57 29.23
N PRO A 513 18.55 -1.72 30.10
CA PRO A 513 19.11 -0.39 30.33
C PRO A 513 20.55 -0.51 30.88
N ASP A 514 21.41 0.43 30.48
CA ASP A 514 22.74 0.61 31.03
C ASP A 514 22.71 1.13 32.49
N LYS A 515 23.85 1.39 33.10
CA LYS A 515 23.97 1.89 34.49
C LYS A 515 23.29 3.28 34.67
N SER A 516 23.08 4.00 33.59
CA SER A 516 22.42 5.31 33.59
C SER A 516 20.91 5.22 33.24
N GLY A 517 20.40 3.98 33.05
CA GLY A 517 18.99 3.75 32.70
C GLY A 517 18.69 3.90 31.20
N ASN A 518 19.69 4.10 30.35
CA ASN A 518 19.51 4.28 28.91
C ASN A 518 19.56 2.95 28.18
N MET A 519 18.67 2.75 27.22
CA MET A 519 18.72 1.65 26.28
C MET A 519 19.55 2.05 25.06
N ARG A 520 20.49 1.21 24.65
CA ARG A 520 21.46 1.49 23.57
C ARG A 520 21.40 0.46 22.48
N LEU A 521 21.50 0.92 21.23
CA LEU A 521 21.56 0.13 20.02
C LEU A 521 22.80 0.52 19.21
N LYS A 522 23.50 -0.45 18.66
CA LYS A 522 24.66 -0.20 17.80
C LYS A 522 24.27 -0.20 16.33
N VAL A 523 24.85 0.70 15.56
CA VAL A 523 24.74 0.69 14.10
C VAL A 523 25.19 -0.68 13.56
N GLY A 524 24.44 -1.25 12.63
CA GLY A 524 24.66 -2.57 12.04
C GLY A 524 24.12 -3.74 12.88
N SER A 525 23.58 -3.48 14.09
CA SER A 525 22.86 -4.53 14.82
C SER A 525 21.47 -4.74 14.21
N LYS A 526 20.97 -5.97 14.33
CA LYS A 526 19.63 -6.37 13.90
C LYS A 526 18.70 -6.50 15.10
N ILE A 527 17.49 -5.99 14.98
CA ILE A 527 16.51 -6.02 16.06
C ILE A 527 15.17 -6.60 15.58
N LYS A 528 14.41 -7.15 16.52
CA LYS A 528 12.99 -7.48 16.36
C LYS A 528 12.17 -6.74 17.42
N PHE A 529 10.89 -6.56 17.16
CA PHE A 529 9.94 -6.05 18.15
C PHE A 529 9.10 -7.17 18.74
N LYS A 530 8.94 -7.17 20.05
CA LYS A 530 7.99 -8.00 20.77
C LYS A 530 6.86 -7.09 21.26
N ILE A 531 5.64 -7.37 20.85
CA ILE A 531 4.43 -6.63 21.26
C ILE A 531 3.73 -7.45 22.34
N ILE A 532 3.24 -6.78 23.39
CA ILE A 532 2.67 -7.44 24.58
C ILE A 532 1.32 -6.81 24.87
N ASN A 533 0.25 -7.58 24.72
CA ASN A 533 -1.10 -7.16 25.09
C ASN A 533 -1.41 -7.55 26.54
N LYS A 534 -1.55 -6.55 27.40
CA LYS A 534 -1.90 -6.74 28.81
C LYS A 534 -3.41 -6.59 29.10
N SER A 535 -4.21 -6.39 28.05
CA SER A 535 -5.65 -6.14 28.16
C SER A 535 -6.49 -7.38 27.83
N ALA A 536 -7.77 -7.33 28.20
CA ALA A 536 -8.73 -8.41 27.98
C ALA A 536 -9.40 -8.40 26.59
N GLN A 537 -8.92 -7.55 25.66
CA GLN A 537 -9.54 -7.39 24.35
C GLN A 537 -8.48 -7.39 23.23
N ARG A 538 -8.89 -7.68 22.00
CA ARG A 538 -8.05 -7.54 20.81
C ARG A 538 -7.74 -6.07 20.57
N LEU A 539 -6.50 -5.75 20.30
CA LEU A 539 -6.04 -4.40 20.06
C LEU A 539 -5.31 -4.31 18.72
N TYR A 540 -5.47 -3.17 18.06
CA TYR A 540 -4.79 -2.81 16.83
C TYR A 540 -3.69 -1.81 17.13
N TYR A 541 -2.58 -1.86 16.39
CA TYR A 541 -1.45 -1.01 16.68
C TYR A 541 -0.71 -0.53 15.44
N ASN A 542 -0.05 0.60 15.58
CA ASN A 542 0.99 1.07 14.67
C ASN A 542 2.24 1.38 15.49
N LEU A 543 3.40 1.03 14.97
CA LEU A 543 4.68 1.39 15.56
C LEU A 543 5.36 2.43 14.69
N VAL A 544 5.65 3.58 15.29
CA VAL A 544 6.29 4.72 14.62
C VAL A 544 7.69 4.89 15.19
N ASP A 545 8.64 4.98 14.29
CA ASP A 545 10.02 5.37 14.55
C ASP A 545 10.19 6.87 14.32
N ILE A 546 10.76 7.58 15.29
CA ILE A 546 11.14 9.00 15.18
C ILE A 546 12.63 9.11 15.40
N GLN A 547 13.34 9.40 14.34
CA GLN A 547 14.79 9.42 14.25
C GLN A 547 15.41 10.68 14.86
N PRO A 548 16.73 10.68 15.19
CA PRO A 548 17.43 11.84 15.73
C PRO A 548 17.41 13.09 14.84
N ASN A 549 17.23 12.94 13.54
CA ASN A 549 17.05 14.03 12.57
C ASN A 549 15.61 14.56 12.48
N HIS A 550 14.73 14.14 13.38
CA HIS A 550 13.30 14.47 13.42
C HIS A 550 12.48 14.02 12.19
N LEU A 551 12.98 13.09 11.41
CA LEU A 551 12.14 12.37 10.46
C LEU A 551 11.43 11.21 11.15
N HIS A 552 10.28 10.81 10.63
CA HIS A 552 9.55 9.66 11.16
C HIS A 552 9.23 8.65 10.06
N ALA A 553 9.09 7.40 10.47
CA ALA A 553 8.62 6.30 9.64
C ALA A 553 7.60 5.46 10.41
N VAL A 554 6.54 5.01 9.74
CA VAL A 554 5.66 3.97 10.27
C VAL A 554 6.31 2.65 9.92
N ILE A 555 6.83 1.96 10.94
CA ILE A 555 7.54 0.69 10.76
C ILE A 555 6.62 -0.52 10.94
N LEU A 556 5.45 -0.36 11.57
CA LEU A 556 4.37 -1.34 11.61
C LEU A 556 3.02 -0.61 11.48
N PRO A 557 2.08 -1.11 10.68
CA PRO A 557 2.20 -2.27 9.82
C PRO A 557 3.25 -2.09 8.71
N GLN A 558 3.92 -3.19 8.33
CA GLN A 558 4.79 -3.23 7.17
C GLN A 558 4.04 -3.90 6.02
N PHE A 559 4.36 -3.53 4.80
CA PHE A 559 3.82 -4.23 3.64
C PHE A 559 4.28 -5.72 3.67
N PRO A 560 3.41 -6.71 3.35
CA PRO A 560 2.05 -6.57 2.81
C PRO A 560 0.92 -6.42 3.85
N TYR A 561 1.22 -6.44 5.14
CA TYR A 561 0.21 -6.47 6.20
C TYR A 561 -0.70 -5.24 6.19
N THR A 562 -1.99 -5.49 6.35
CA THR A 562 -3.01 -4.44 6.49
C THR A 562 -3.10 -3.93 7.93
N ALA A 563 -3.79 -2.81 8.12
CA ALA A 563 -4.08 -2.30 9.47
C ALA A 563 -4.92 -3.26 10.30
N LYS A 564 -5.78 -4.07 9.69
CA LYS A 564 -6.60 -5.06 10.37
C LYS A 564 -5.80 -6.28 10.81
N GLU A 565 -4.81 -6.68 10.04
CA GLU A 565 -3.91 -7.79 10.36
C GLU A 565 -2.89 -7.40 11.43
N THR A 566 -2.57 -6.10 11.55
CA THR A 566 -1.70 -5.58 12.59
C THR A 566 -2.46 -5.45 13.91
N SER A 567 -2.82 -6.61 14.48
CA SER A 567 -3.57 -6.72 15.73
C SER A 567 -3.00 -7.83 16.61
N ILE A 568 -3.33 -7.78 17.90
CA ILE A 568 -2.89 -8.78 18.88
C ILE A 568 -4.07 -9.14 19.79
N GLY A 569 -4.25 -10.43 20.06
CA GLY A 569 -5.33 -10.96 20.90
C GLY A 569 -5.17 -10.60 22.38
N PRO A 570 -6.21 -10.86 23.21
CA PRO A 570 -6.17 -10.60 24.65
C PRO A 570 -5.06 -11.40 25.33
N TYR A 571 -4.23 -10.73 26.17
CA TYR A 571 -3.14 -11.33 26.95
C TYR A 571 -2.11 -12.09 26.13
N GLU A 572 -1.99 -11.75 24.84
CA GLU A 572 -1.05 -12.37 23.89
C GLU A 572 0.26 -11.60 23.84
N GLU A 573 1.36 -12.33 23.57
CA GLU A 573 2.67 -11.78 23.25
C GLU A 573 3.04 -12.21 21.83
N LEU A 574 3.44 -11.26 21.00
CA LEU A 574 3.77 -11.47 19.60
C LEU A 574 5.17 -10.94 19.31
N ILE A 575 6.07 -11.79 18.86
CA ILE A 575 7.36 -11.37 18.30
C ILE A 575 7.13 -11.10 16.81
N ILE A 576 7.38 -9.85 16.39
CA ILE A 576 7.29 -9.49 14.98
C ILE A 576 8.40 -10.19 14.23
N PRO A 577 8.09 -11.01 13.21
CA PRO A 577 9.10 -11.84 12.55
C PRO A 577 10.08 -11.07 11.67
N ILE A 578 9.88 -9.77 11.51
CA ILE A 578 10.69 -8.89 10.67
C ILE A 578 11.94 -8.45 11.42
N LEU A 579 13.11 -8.54 10.77
CA LEU A 579 14.38 -7.99 11.23
C LEU A 579 14.54 -6.55 10.71
N PHE A 580 14.92 -5.66 11.63
CA PHE A 580 15.20 -4.26 11.32
C PHE A 580 16.68 -3.99 11.54
N ASP A 581 17.33 -3.39 10.55
CA ASP A 581 18.73 -2.96 10.68
C ASP A 581 18.81 -1.59 11.35
N ILE A 582 19.67 -1.46 12.33
CA ILE A 582 19.97 -0.17 12.97
C ILE A 582 20.98 0.59 12.12
N ALA A 583 20.56 1.75 11.62
CA ALA A 583 21.35 2.60 10.72
C ALA A 583 21.47 4.03 11.28
N PRO A 584 22.45 4.84 10.83
CA PRO A 584 22.48 6.28 11.15
C PRO A 584 21.18 6.99 10.74
N PRO A 585 20.85 8.15 11.40
CA PRO A 585 21.73 9.01 12.20
C PRO A 585 21.91 8.57 13.64
N LEU A 586 23.08 8.87 14.23
CA LEU A 586 23.36 8.61 15.63
C LEU A 586 22.57 9.57 16.55
N GLY A 587 22.22 9.10 17.74
CA GLY A 587 21.53 9.92 18.73
C GLY A 587 20.30 9.25 19.34
N ALA A 588 19.43 10.06 19.93
CA ALA A 588 18.21 9.58 20.57
C ALA A 588 17.14 9.27 19.52
N GLU A 589 16.68 8.05 19.48
CA GLU A 589 15.60 7.54 18.63
C GLU A 589 14.39 7.18 19.50
N LEU A 590 13.21 7.59 19.08
CA LEU A 590 11.96 7.41 19.82
C LEU A 590 11.01 6.49 19.09
N PHE A 591 10.76 5.32 19.65
CA PHE A 591 9.71 4.43 19.17
C PHE A 591 8.40 4.73 19.90
N LYS A 592 7.33 4.94 19.14
CA LYS A 592 5.96 5.14 19.64
C LYS A 592 5.05 4.03 19.17
N LEU A 593 4.57 3.21 20.10
CA LEU A 593 3.51 2.24 19.87
C LEU A 593 2.16 2.93 20.13
N ILE A 594 1.39 3.11 19.07
CA ILE A 594 0.07 3.72 19.12
C ILE A 594 -0.95 2.60 19.00
N THR A 595 -1.85 2.50 19.96
CA THR A 595 -2.80 1.39 20.13
C THR A 595 -4.23 1.92 20.10
N ALA A 596 -5.14 1.18 19.46
CA ALA A 596 -6.57 1.47 19.45
C ALA A 596 -7.40 0.18 19.51
N THR A 597 -8.68 0.31 19.81
CA THR A 597 -9.65 -0.78 19.77
C THR A 597 -10.16 -1.11 18.36
N GLU A 598 -9.90 -0.23 17.41
CA GLU A 598 -10.27 -0.38 16.01
C GLU A 598 -9.05 -0.24 15.10
N ALA A 599 -9.07 -0.92 13.95
CA ALA A 599 -7.99 -0.87 12.98
C ALA A 599 -7.81 0.54 12.41
N PHE A 600 -6.58 1.02 12.35
CA PHE A 600 -6.20 2.32 11.78
C PHE A 600 -4.82 2.24 11.13
N ASP A 601 -4.59 3.00 10.09
CA ASP A 601 -3.35 2.97 9.30
C ASP A 601 -2.71 4.34 9.24
N LEU A 602 -1.52 4.47 9.82
CA LEU A 602 -0.74 5.70 9.79
C LEU A 602 0.12 5.83 8.53
N ARG A 603 0.31 4.76 7.74
CA ARG A 603 1.08 4.81 6.49
C ARG A 603 0.42 5.73 5.46
N LEU A 604 -0.88 5.95 5.57
CA LEU A 604 -1.61 6.89 4.73
C LEU A 604 -1.11 8.34 4.88
N SER A 605 -0.43 8.65 5.98
CA SER A 605 0.23 9.94 6.19
C SER A 605 1.62 10.02 5.52
N ASN A 606 2.19 8.89 5.11
CA ASN A 606 3.53 8.77 4.52
C ASN A 606 3.49 8.73 2.98
N THR A 607 2.74 9.61 2.34
CA THR A 607 2.70 9.68 0.88
C THR A 607 4.01 10.20 0.29
N THR A 608 5.07 9.38 0.30
CA THR A 608 6.26 9.63 -0.52
C THR A 608 7.02 8.34 -0.82
N ARG A 609 6.42 7.43 -1.58
CA ARG A 609 7.18 6.54 -2.47
C ARG A 609 6.50 6.57 -3.84
N GLY A 610 7.08 7.34 -4.71
CA GLY A 610 6.61 7.50 -6.08
C GLY A 610 6.90 8.92 -6.54
N LEU A 611 8.18 9.26 -6.70
CA LEU A 611 8.60 10.42 -7.47
C LEU A 611 8.23 10.17 -8.91
N ALA A 612 7.14 10.76 -9.33
CA ALA A 612 6.99 11.09 -10.74
C ALA A 612 6.05 12.27 -10.87
N THR A 613 6.44 13.17 -11.69
CA THR A 613 5.79 14.39 -12.13
C THR A 613 5.88 15.57 -11.17
N ILE A 614 6.59 16.55 -11.67
CA ILE A 614 6.68 17.93 -11.20
C ILE A 614 5.25 18.47 -11.04
N THR A 615 4.80 18.49 -9.81
CA THR A 615 3.55 19.13 -9.44
C THR A 615 3.84 20.55 -9.00
N SER A 616 2.99 21.50 -9.36
CA SER A 616 3.15 22.89 -8.94
C SER A 616 3.20 23.02 -7.42
N PHE A 617 3.85 24.06 -6.92
CA PHE A 617 3.94 24.33 -5.47
C PHE A 617 2.57 24.29 -4.78
N ASP A 618 1.55 24.87 -5.41
CA ASP A 618 0.18 24.85 -4.89
C ASP A 618 -0.42 23.43 -4.87
N GLN A 619 -0.09 22.58 -5.83
CA GLN A 619 -0.53 21.18 -5.82
C GLN A 619 0.18 20.35 -4.74
N ILE A 620 1.43 20.69 -4.41
CA ILE A 620 2.15 20.04 -3.31
C ILE A 620 1.64 20.53 -1.97
N LEU A 621 1.38 21.81 -1.83
CA LEU A 621 0.71 22.34 -0.65
C LEU A 621 -0.66 21.66 -0.46
N LYS A 622 -1.43 21.49 -1.52
CA LYS A 622 -2.68 20.72 -1.50
C LYS A 622 -2.46 19.26 -1.13
N LYS A 623 -1.47 18.59 -1.70
CA LYS A 623 -1.11 17.19 -1.37
C LYS A 623 -0.63 17.04 0.07
N CYS A 624 0.08 18.02 0.59
CA CYS A 624 0.46 18.09 2.01
C CYS A 624 -0.69 18.60 2.90
N GLY A 625 -1.85 18.88 2.30
CA GLY A 625 -3.03 19.41 2.97
C GLY A 625 -2.93 20.89 3.34
N PHE A 626 -2.18 21.69 2.58
CA PHE A 626 -2.01 23.11 2.81
C PHE A 626 -2.53 23.89 1.61
N GLU A 627 -3.65 24.60 1.74
CA GLU A 627 -4.13 25.53 0.72
C GLU A 627 -3.63 26.96 0.98
N SER A 628 -3.20 27.62 -0.10
CA SER A 628 -2.93 29.03 -0.11
C SER A 628 -4.25 29.77 -0.36
N ASN A 629 -4.86 30.28 0.61
CA ASN A 629 -5.68 31.49 0.72
C ASN A 629 -6.88 31.32 1.66
N ASP A 630 -6.98 32.34 2.45
CA ASP A 630 -7.99 32.76 3.43
C ASP A 630 -7.84 32.20 4.83
N MET A 631 -7.14 33.03 5.57
CA MET A 631 -6.98 32.99 7.00
C MET A 631 -7.99 33.85 7.72
N THR A 632 -8.78 33.23 8.54
CA THR A 632 -9.11 33.76 9.87
C THR A 632 -9.93 32.77 10.67
N ARG A 633 -9.33 32.08 11.62
CA ARG A 633 -9.88 31.76 12.94
C ARG A 633 -8.97 30.78 13.66
N ALA A 634 -8.30 31.29 14.70
CA ALA A 634 -7.65 30.46 15.69
C ALA A 634 -8.71 29.56 16.33
N ALA A 635 -8.58 28.24 16.15
CA ALA A 635 -9.35 27.30 16.93
C ALA A 635 -8.85 27.33 18.37
N SER A 636 -9.76 27.53 19.33
CA SER A 636 -9.51 27.34 20.74
C SER A 636 -8.97 25.92 20.98
N GLU A 637 -8.00 25.78 21.87
CA GLU A 637 -7.49 24.50 22.34
C GLU A 637 -8.65 23.61 22.81
N SER A 638 -9.09 22.67 21.95
CA SER A 638 -9.98 21.60 22.38
C SER A 638 -9.11 20.46 22.91
N GLN A 639 -9.22 20.16 24.19
CA GLN A 639 -8.66 18.95 24.76
C GLN A 639 -9.17 17.74 23.95
N THR A 640 -8.23 17.01 23.34
CA THR A 640 -8.51 15.75 22.66
C THR A 640 -9.03 14.75 23.69
N SER A 641 -10.25 14.25 23.55
CA SER A 641 -10.74 13.15 24.39
C SER A 641 -10.00 11.87 24.00
N ILE A 642 -9.44 11.18 25.00
CA ILE A 642 -8.36 10.19 24.84
C ILE A 642 -8.87 8.76 25.03
N ASP A 643 -10.18 8.53 25.02
CA ASP A 643 -10.77 7.29 25.55
C ASP A 643 -10.48 6.04 24.72
N ASP A 644 -10.14 6.17 23.43
CA ASP A 644 -10.01 5.02 22.51
C ASP A 644 -8.57 4.73 22.04
N VAL A 645 -7.58 5.46 22.56
CA VAL A 645 -6.17 5.34 22.15
C VAL A 645 -5.25 5.29 23.35
N HIS A 646 -4.22 4.44 23.28
CA HIS A 646 -3.09 4.41 24.21
C HIS A 646 -1.79 4.57 23.45
N ILE A 647 -0.84 5.32 23.99
CA ILE A 647 0.48 5.56 23.37
C ILE A 647 1.57 5.21 24.35
N GLN A 648 2.33 4.18 24.01
CA GLN A 648 3.56 3.80 24.73
C GLN A 648 4.77 4.34 23.96
N SER A 649 5.68 4.99 24.64
CA SER A 649 6.88 5.58 24.03
C SER A 649 8.14 5.08 24.74
N LYS A 650 9.18 4.70 23.96
CA LYS A 650 10.49 4.30 24.51
C LYS A 650 11.60 4.96 23.70
N ILE A 651 12.63 5.45 24.42
CA ILE A 651 13.79 6.11 23.81
C ILE A 651 14.96 5.13 23.83
N TYR A 652 15.63 5.01 22.69
CA TYR A 652 16.87 4.27 22.51
C TYR A 652 17.94 5.19 21.96
N TYR A 653 19.18 4.95 22.32
CA TYR A 653 20.32 5.73 21.82
C TYR A 653 21.09 4.91 20.80
N ILE A 654 21.14 5.43 19.58
CA ILE A 654 21.89 4.82 18.48
C ILE A 654 23.33 5.29 18.58
N GLU A 655 24.26 4.36 18.65
CA GLU A 655 25.71 4.59 18.76
C GLU A 655 26.50 3.75 17.73
N GLU A 656 27.79 4.12 17.49
CA GLU A 656 28.65 3.39 16.56
C GLU A 656 28.91 1.94 16.94
#